data_e64ca9124f238df0ba99869a732be5f0
#
_entry.id   e64ca9124f238df0ba99869a732be5f0
#
_cell.length_a   1.000
_cell.length_b   1.000
_cell.length_c   1.000
_cell.angle_alpha   90.00
_cell.angle_beta   90.00
_cell.angle_gamma   90.00
#
_symmetry.space_group_name_H-M   'P 1'
#
loop_
_entity.id
_entity.type
_entity.pdbx_description
1 polymer ?
#
loop_
_entity_poly.entity_id
_entity_poly.type
_entity_poly.pdbx_seq_one_letter_code
_entity_poly.pdbx_strand_id
1 'polypeptide(L)'
;MRPSAKFQPSVFVSLVIVLVLGFGLLLAAGFTVVSAQSSSGEWISFGGEGEKTAPEVKLLQADENAITLQAAASGVEVKQVTIAGQTYLSLVGEGYVQGGEIGAPALPVVFAEVEVPAGAEVNLEVLALTSQSTSLQAQGLSGLIAPRQPPQPKCGPAAAEVPPDSQIFAQSLPYPEDIVRIVDEYTVRGHRILQLEFWPVRYTPTTGEPETIAEITFRLNLTGGDRAAAQEEMDRLNSSSFNAIYAGRVLNYNLGQALAQPKTGENYLIITADAYASGLSDYVSLKQAQGYNVSVATISQVGGNTTNAIKNYIKAQYLGPNPPEFVLLVGDYNNGADSITNYQFRTGDSSRTDLYFFTMDNESEFVPDIFYGRFPVRSTAQLANIVSKLQVYETYSGAEPWVKKAAFIATSDSGFYHVAEGTHNYVINTYTAGKGYTGIFPTNPTLGGDKLYAITYGATGTNVINSINNNRAMVVYSGHGSPYGWAGPSLSQSDVRNLTGVAVPYVASHACVTGDFLVNESFADTWIIEPENGALSIAAASNNSYWTEDDILERVIFDTLFDDPAGIVVPTVSEMKHTGLVAVDASNTSLDQYYWEEYHIFGDPTLKVVLEPRTPDFTLALNPSALDICSTDSKSVGVNIGSLNQYDELVSLEASQLSGYALAFEPIGPYTPPAEAALTLTGDGSAEFGSSTLTITGTSGSLTHTADLQVNTYTTLAAGPALLTPEDGANDVPPNVEFSWQALPGAISYRLQVATDLNFSNIILDEAG
;
A
#
# COMPACT_ATOMS: atom_id res chain seq x y z
N MET A 1 -39.39 63.41 1.38
CA MET A 1 -38.06 64.05 1.47
C MET A 1 -37.02 63.03 1.91
N ARG A 2 -36.10 62.70 1.02
CA ARG A 2 -34.91 61.86 1.32
C ARG A 2 -33.86 62.67 2.03
N PRO A 3 -32.94 62.01 2.79
CA PRO A 3 -31.57 62.06 2.31
C PRO A 3 -30.88 60.72 2.20
N SER A 4 -29.96 60.73 1.27
CA SER A 4 -29.06 59.69 0.81
C SER A 4 -27.93 59.40 1.84
N ALA A 5 -27.60 58.15 2.05
CA ALA A 5 -26.34 57.70 2.68
C ALA A 5 -25.45 57.07 1.64
N LYS A 6 -24.22 57.57 1.54
CA LYS A 6 -23.14 57.09 0.65
C LYS A 6 -22.54 55.80 1.15
N PHE A 7 -22.46 54.82 0.25
CA PHE A 7 -21.61 53.64 0.44
C PHE A 7 -20.14 54.00 0.23
N GLN A 8 -19.30 53.65 1.17
CA GLN A 8 -17.85 53.47 0.96
C GLN A 8 -17.54 51.99 0.88
N PRO A 9 -16.65 51.54 -0.03
CA PRO A 9 -16.25 50.17 -0.10
C PRO A 9 -15.11 49.90 0.93
N SER A 10 -15.36 49.06 1.92
CA SER A 10 -14.34 48.48 2.77
C SER A 10 -13.63 47.36 2.03
N VAL A 11 -12.33 47.49 1.84
CA VAL A 11 -11.42 46.47 1.35
C VAL A 11 -11.34 45.38 2.40
N PHE A 12 -11.91 44.20 2.11
CA PHE A 12 -11.66 42.99 2.85
C PHE A 12 -10.29 42.41 2.37
N VAL A 13 -9.29 42.57 3.20
CA VAL A 13 -8.07 41.79 3.12
C VAL A 13 -8.40 40.42 3.72
N SER A 14 -8.60 39.45 2.88
CA SER A 14 -8.71 38.04 3.29
C SER A 14 -7.33 37.55 3.71
N LEU A 15 -7.10 37.52 5.01
CA LEU A 15 -5.97 36.79 5.61
C LEU A 15 -6.28 35.32 5.48
N VAL A 16 -5.69 34.63 4.51
CA VAL A 16 -5.67 33.17 4.42
C VAL A 16 -4.70 32.70 5.49
N ILE A 17 -5.22 32.34 6.65
CA ILE A 17 -4.51 31.55 7.63
C ILE A 17 -4.53 30.13 7.07
N VAL A 18 -3.42 29.70 6.50
CA VAL A 18 -3.15 28.28 6.24
C VAL A 18 -2.93 27.66 7.62
N LEU A 19 -3.98 27.09 8.18
CA LEU A 19 -3.86 26.14 9.28
C LEU A 19 -3.28 24.85 8.64
N VAL A 20 -1.97 24.70 8.75
CA VAL A 20 -1.34 23.38 8.61
C VAL A 20 -1.72 22.64 9.89
N LEU A 21 -2.88 21.98 9.87
CA LEU A 21 -3.20 20.93 10.82
C LEU A 21 -2.29 19.76 10.45
N GLY A 22 -1.22 19.59 11.22
CA GLY A 22 -0.45 18.36 11.22
C GLY A 22 -1.36 17.24 11.69
N PHE A 23 -1.91 16.48 10.76
CA PHE A 23 -2.52 15.19 11.04
C PHE A 23 -1.37 14.20 11.25
N GLY A 24 -0.90 14.10 12.50
CA GLY A 24 -0.35 12.84 12.96
C GLY A 24 -1.47 11.82 12.86
N LEU A 25 -1.26 10.73 12.14
CA LEU A 25 -2.17 9.60 12.14
C LEU A 25 -2.44 9.21 13.61
N LEU A 26 -3.62 9.53 14.10
CA LEU A 26 -4.13 9.03 15.36
C LEU A 26 -4.35 7.53 15.19
N LEU A 27 -3.29 6.74 15.41
CA LEU A 27 -3.44 5.34 15.78
C LEU A 27 -4.07 5.33 17.19
N ALA A 28 -5.36 5.65 17.26
CA ALA A 28 -6.15 5.51 18.47
C ALA A 28 -6.45 4.02 18.70
N ALA A 29 -5.40 3.26 18.99
CA ALA A 29 -5.53 1.88 19.44
C ALA A 29 -5.20 1.81 20.93
N GLY A 30 -6.09 2.33 21.74
CA GLY A 30 -6.08 2.03 23.19
C GLY A 30 -6.63 0.63 23.41
N PHE A 31 -5.79 -0.40 23.39
CA PHE A 31 -6.24 -1.78 23.57
C PHE A 31 -5.75 -2.40 24.85
N THR A 32 -6.70 -2.64 25.69
CA THR A 32 -6.60 -3.66 26.71
C THR A 32 -7.51 -4.81 26.31
N VAL A 33 -6.96 -5.89 25.77
CA VAL A 33 -7.61 -7.19 25.81
C VAL A 33 -7.48 -7.71 27.24
N VAL A 34 -8.29 -7.17 28.11
CA VAL A 34 -8.48 -7.68 29.47
C VAL A 34 -9.95 -7.54 29.75
N SER A 35 -10.57 -8.57 30.29
CA SER A 35 -11.90 -8.47 30.83
C SER A 35 -11.89 -7.41 31.96
N ALA A 36 -12.06 -6.15 31.56
CA ALA A 36 -12.02 -5.03 32.50
C ALA A 36 -13.41 -4.83 33.12
N GLN A 37 -13.52 -5.11 34.40
CA GLN A 37 -14.38 -4.26 35.20
C GLN A 37 -13.86 -2.83 35.06
N SER A 38 -14.67 -1.91 34.55
CA SER A 38 -14.35 -0.52 34.37
C SER A 38 -14.10 0.19 35.68
N SER A 39 -12.88 0.20 36.18
CA SER A 39 -12.41 1.20 37.11
C SER A 39 -11.86 2.37 36.27
N SER A 40 -12.30 3.59 36.55
CA SER A 40 -11.67 4.79 35.99
C SER A 40 -10.18 4.75 36.35
N GLY A 41 -9.31 4.70 35.33
CA GLY A 41 -7.85 4.67 35.51
C GLY A 41 -7.37 5.97 36.15
N GLU A 42 -6.28 5.91 36.91
CA GLU A 42 -5.61 7.09 37.44
C GLU A 42 -4.64 7.66 36.41
N TRP A 43 -4.70 8.96 36.15
CA TRP A 43 -3.81 9.63 35.21
C TRP A 43 -2.48 10.03 35.87
N ILE A 44 -1.37 9.59 35.28
CA ILE A 44 -0.01 10.04 35.63
C ILE A 44 0.47 11.03 34.59
N SER A 45 0.64 12.30 34.98
CA SER A 45 1.22 13.34 34.15
C SER A 45 2.75 13.26 34.15
N PHE A 46 3.38 13.48 32.96
CA PHE A 46 4.84 13.45 32.82
C PHE A 46 5.51 14.83 32.98
N GLY A 47 4.78 15.93 32.92
CA GLY A 47 5.31 17.29 32.95
C GLY A 47 4.58 18.28 33.86
N GLY A 48 3.82 17.84 34.85
CA GLY A 48 3.02 18.70 35.73
C GLY A 48 1.53 18.78 35.35
N GLU A 49 0.82 19.85 35.75
CA GLU A 49 -0.60 20.04 35.43
C GLU A 49 -0.75 20.46 33.94
N GLY A 50 -0.72 19.49 33.02
CA GLY A 50 -0.98 19.66 31.58
C GLY A 50 -2.29 19.04 31.15
N GLU A 51 -2.81 19.45 29.98
CA GLU A 51 -3.95 18.77 29.33
C GLU A 51 -3.54 17.35 28.91
N LYS A 52 -4.49 16.41 29.00
CA LYS A 52 -4.33 15.05 28.48
C LYS A 52 -4.30 15.13 26.95
N THR A 53 -3.15 14.94 26.37
CA THR A 53 -2.96 14.90 24.90
C THR A 53 -2.31 13.60 24.51
N ALA A 54 -2.62 13.11 23.30
CA ALA A 54 -1.88 12.01 22.71
C ALA A 54 -0.39 12.39 22.57
N PRO A 55 0.52 11.41 22.62
CA PRO A 55 1.95 11.67 22.37
C PRO A 55 2.15 12.08 20.92
N GLU A 56 3.23 12.82 20.68
CA GLU A 56 3.54 13.33 19.36
C GLU A 56 5.04 13.28 19.08
N VAL A 57 5.41 12.93 17.85
CA VAL A 57 6.78 13.11 17.34
C VAL A 57 6.75 14.13 16.22
N LYS A 58 7.57 15.18 16.34
CA LYS A 58 7.63 16.29 15.40
C LYS A 58 8.97 16.38 14.71
N LEU A 59 8.94 16.67 13.43
CA LEU A 59 10.10 17.10 12.68
C LEU A 59 10.41 18.58 13.05
N LEU A 60 11.59 18.83 13.62
CA LEU A 60 12.07 20.19 13.89
C LEU A 60 12.89 20.76 12.74
N GLN A 61 13.75 19.92 12.15
CA GLN A 61 14.62 20.28 11.04
C GLN A 61 15.01 19.03 10.25
N ALA A 62 15.06 19.15 8.94
CA ALA A 62 15.70 18.19 8.07
C ALA A 62 16.59 18.92 7.07
N ASP A 63 17.83 18.46 6.93
CA ASP A 63 18.77 18.91 5.92
C ASP A 63 19.59 17.71 5.39
N GLU A 64 20.53 17.99 4.52
CA GLU A 64 21.32 16.96 3.86
C GLU A 64 22.15 16.08 4.83
N ASN A 65 22.47 16.55 6.01
CA ASN A 65 23.39 15.90 6.94
C ASN A 65 22.72 15.44 8.23
N ALA A 66 21.49 15.92 8.50
CA ALA A 66 20.81 15.61 9.75
C ALA A 66 19.31 15.79 9.69
N ILE A 67 18.60 14.96 10.47
CA ILE A 67 17.17 15.09 10.76
C ILE A 67 17.05 15.27 12.27
N THR A 68 16.45 16.38 12.73
CA THR A 68 16.24 16.67 14.14
C THR A 68 14.76 16.54 14.47
N LEU A 69 14.45 15.74 15.48
CA LEU A 69 13.12 15.38 15.91
C LEU A 69 12.91 15.71 17.39
N GLN A 70 11.66 15.97 17.75
CA GLN A 70 11.22 16.12 19.12
C GLN A 70 10.06 15.15 19.37
N ALA A 71 10.18 14.31 20.39
CA ALA A 71 9.09 13.48 20.86
C ALA A 71 8.60 14.01 22.22
N ALA A 72 7.29 14.09 22.40
CA ALA A 72 6.65 14.58 23.61
C ALA A 72 5.49 13.68 24.03
N ALA A 73 5.31 13.54 25.37
CA ALA A 73 4.26 12.76 25.96
C ALA A 73 3.70 13.47 27.20
N SER A 74 2.37 13.62 27.27
CA SER A 74 1.73 14.35 28.39
C SER A 74 1.49 13.48 29.62
N GLY A 75 1.37 12.16 29.46
CA GLY A 75 1.12 11.22 30.54
C GLY A 75 0.49 9.91 30.08
N VAL A 76 0.13 9.06 31.04
CA VAL A 76 -0.54 7.77 30.82
C VAL A 76 -1.65 7.55 31.82
N GLU A 77 -2.64 6.75 31.46
CA GLU A 77 -3.67 6.23 32.35
C GLU A 77 -3.20 4.88 32.94
N VAL A 78 -3.30 4.73 34.25
CA VAL A 78 -2.95 3.47 34.94
C VAL A 78 -4.19 2.70 35.27
N LYS A 79 -4.28 1.45 34.86
CA LYS A 79 -5.37 0.53 35.13
C LYS A 79 -4.84 -0.72 35.83
N GLN A 80 -5.67 -1.35 36.66
CA GLN A 80 -5.37 -2.65 37.22
C GLN A 80 -5.82 -3.74 36.25
N VAL A 81 -4.94 -4.73 36.04
CA VAL A 81 -5.22 -5.90 35.21
C VAL A 81 -4.86 -7.17 35.95
N THR A 82 -5.55 -8.26 35.68
CA THR A 82 -5.29 -9.57 36.30
C THR A 82 -4.72 -10.50 35.22
N ILE A 83 -3.54 -11.06 35.46
CA ILE A 83 -2.85 -12.00 34.58
C ILE A 83 -2.44 -13.20 35.43
N ALA A 84 -2.81 -14.40 35.02
CA ALA A 84 -2.58 -15.65 35.77
C ALA A 84 -2.99 -15.59 37.25
N GLY A 85 -4.09 -14.88 37.52
CA GLY A 85 -4.63 -14.71 38.88
C GLY A 85 -3.88 -13.71 39.77
N GLN A 86 -2.91 -12.98 39.24
CA GLN A 86 -2.20 -11.89 39.91
C GLN A 86 -2.58 -10.53 39.36
N THR A 87 -2.65 -9.51 40.23
CA THR A 87 -2.98 -8.15 39.81
C THR A 87 -1.71 -7.34 39.49
N TYR A 88 -1.73 -6.68 38.36
CA TYR A 88 -0.67 -5.82 37.84
C TYR A 88 -1.19 -4.44 37.48
N LEU A 89 -0.27 -3.49 37.21
CA LEU A 89 -0.58 -2.18 36.69
C LEU A 89 -0.33 -2.17 35.17
N SER A 90 -1.31 -1.73 34.40
CA SER A 90 -1.21 -1.54 32.95
C SER A 90 -1.18 -0.03 32.66
N LEU A 91 -0.19 0.40 31.89
CA LEU A 91 -0.03 1.78 31.44
C LEU A 91 -0.63 1.90 30.04
N VAL A 92 -1.67 2.72 29.89
CA VAL A 92 -2.41 2.86 28.62
C VAL A 92 -2.67 4.32 28.29
N GLY A 93 -2.99 4.61 27.04
CA GLY A 93 -3.39 5.93 26.59
C GLY A 93 -3.59 5.97 25.09
N GLU A 94 -4.31 6.96 24.63
CA GLU A 94 -4.50 7.21 23.20
C GLU A 94 -3.15 7.53 22.54
N GLY A 95 -2.87 6.95 21.38
CA GLY A 95 -1.65 7.15 20.62
C GLY A 95 -0.44 6.33 21.11
N TYR A 96 -0.61 5.47 22.11
CA TYR A 96 0.43 4.52 22.54
C TYR A 96 0.12 3.12 22.08
N VAL A 97 1.15 2.39 21.70
CA VAL A 97 1.12 0.94 21.60
C VAL A 97 1.88 0.30 22.76
N GLN A 98 1.64 -0.97 23.03
CA GLN A 98 2.33 -1.69 24.10
C GLN A 98 3.65 -2.26 23.55
N GLY A 99 4.76 -1.76 24.04
CA GLY A 99 6.11 -2.21 23.68
C GLY A 99 6.68 -3.26 24.65
N GLY A 100 7.81 -3.83 24.27
CA GLY A 100 8.58 -4.80 25.02
C GLY A 100 8.49 -6.21 24.46
N GLU A 101 9.40 -7.09 24.91
CA GLU A 101 9.35 -8.52 24.61
C GLU A 101 8.25 -9.21 25.44
N ILE A 102 7.74 -10.36 24.97
CA ILE A 102 6.75 -11.13 25.70
C ILE A 102 7.31 -11.53 27.08
N GLY A 103 6.57 -11.20 28.14
CA GLY A 103 7.00 -11.38 29.53
C GLY A 103 7.78 -10.20 30.12
N ALA A 104 8.31 -9.27 29.33
CA ALA A 104 8.90 -8.02 29.80
C ALA A 104 7.82 -7.03 30.28
N PRO A 105 8.18 -5.98 31.04
CA PRO A 105 7.21 -4.93 31.37
C PRO A 105 6.55 -4.34 30.12
N ALA A 106 5.23 -4.41 30.05
CA ALA A 106 4.46 -3.83 28.96
C ALA A 106 4.40 -2.31 29.14
N LEU A 107 5.19 -1.59 28.38
CA LEU A 107 5.34 -0.14 28.48
C LEU A 107 4.77 0.57 27.25
N PRO A 108 4.27 1.80 27.39
CA PRO A 108 3.82 2.60 26.26
C PRO A 108 4.97 2.97 25.33
N VAL A 109 4.73 2.85 24.04
CA VAL A 109 5.68 3.20 22.95
C VAL A 109 4.97 4.07 21.92
N VAL A 110 5.71 4.98 21.32
CA VAL A 110 5.28 5.80 20.19
C VAL A 110 6.19 5.52 19.01
N PHE A 111 5.61 5.26 17.84
CA PHE A 111 6.35 5.07 16.60
C PHE A 111 6.38 6.35 15.78
N ALA A 112 7.47 6.53 15.02
CA ALA A 112 7.60 7.54 14.00
C ALA A 112 8.43 7.01 12.84
N GLU A 113 8.14 7.48 11.65
CA GLU A 113 8.86 7.11 10.43
C GLU A 113 9.54 8.33 9.83
N VAL A 114 10.77 8.15 9.37
CA VAL A 114 11.54 9.18 8.68
C VAL A 114 12.23 8.60 7.46
N GLU A 115 12.23 9.35 6.38
CA GLU A 115 12.98 9.02 5.17
C GLU A 115 14.44 9.45 5.30
N VAL A 116 15.36 8.59 4.88
CA VAL A 116 16.80 8.86 4.84
C VAL A 116 17.38 8.49 3.47
N PRO A 117 18.46 9.16 3.02
CA PRO A 117 19.07 8.86 1.72
C PRO A 117 19.54 7.41 1.64
N ALA A 118 19.34 6.75 0.49
CA ALA A 118 19.85 5.42 0.24
C ALA A 118 21.36 5.34 0.44
N GLY A 119 21.82 4.30 1.15
CA GLY A 119 23.23 4.08 1.46
C GLY A 119 23.86 5.04 2.47
N ALA A 120 23.11 5.97 3.06
CA ALA A 120 23.64 6.80 4.15
C ALA A 120 23.79 5.98 5.45
N GLU A 121 24.89 6.20 6.16
CA GLU A 121 25.03 5.75 7.54
C GLU A 121 24.26 6.71 8.46
N VAL A 122 23.52 6.14 9.41
CA VAL A 122 22.66 6.89 10.34
C VAL A 122 23.19 6.69 11.76
N ASN A 123 23.42 7.78 12.48
CA ASN A 123 23.80 7.76 13.88
C ASN A 123 22.84 8.63 14.71
N LEU A 124 22.17 8.01 15.70
CA LEU A 124 21.22 8.65 16.59
C LEU A 124 21.97 9.32 17.76
N GLU A 125 21.67 10.60 18.01
CA GLU A 125 22.23 11.42 19.08
C GLU A 125 21.11 12.11 19.87
N VAL A 126 21.08 11.91 21.19
CA VAL A 126 20.15 12.63 22.07
C VAL A 126 20.71 14.01 22.38
N LEU A 127 19.97 15.08 22.07
CA LEU A 127 20.37 16.47 22.26
C LEU A 127 19.85 17.06 23.57
N ALA A 128 18.61 16.75 23.93
CA ALA A 128 17.96 17.23 25.15
C ALA A 128 16.97 16.22 25.68
N LEU A 129 16.81 16.15 26.98
CA LEU A 129 15.91 15.22 27.66
C LEU A 129 15.26 15.88 28.87
N THR A 130 13.95 15.82 28.96
CA THR A 130 13.17 16.23 30.15
C THR A 130 12.54 14.97 30.75
N SER A 131 13.09 14.47 31.83
CA SER A 131 12.58 13.29 32.54
C SER A 131 12.41 13.54 34.02
N GLN A 132 11.59 12.73 34.65
CA GLN A 132 11.40 12.71 36.10
C GLN A 132 11.17 11.29 36.61
N SER A 133 11.66 10.99 37.81
CA SER A 133 11.30 9.76 38.52
C SER A 133 9.92 9.94 39.18
N THR A 134 9.04 8.98 38.96
CA THR A 134 7.67 9.02 39.46
C THR A 134 7.47 7.85 40.41
N SER A 135 7.06 8.12 41.66
CA SER A 135 6.73 7.05 42.59
C SER A 135 5.26 6.67 42.46
N LEU A 136 4.99 5.49 41.90
CA LEU A 136 3.64 4.93 41.82
C LEU A 136 3.04 4.76 43.20
N GLN A 137 3.85 4.34 44.17
CA GLN A 137 3.41 4.15 45.55
C GLN A 137 2.99 5.48 46.22
N ALA A 138 3.66 6.58 45.92
CA ALA A 138 3.29 7.91 46.44
C ALA A 138 1.94 8.40 45.87
N GLN A 139 1.52 7.85 44.71
CA GLN A 139 0.22 8.12 44.10
C GLN A 139 -0.84 7.07 44.47
N GLY A 140 -0.57 6.25 45.48
CA GLY A 140 -1.52 5.21 45.94
C GLY A 140 -1.59 3.96 45.07
N LEU A 141 -0.74 3.87 44.01
CA LEU A 141 -0.67 2.75 43.10
C LEU A 141 0.37 1.74 43.61
N SER A 142 -0.05 0.52 43.84
CA SER A 142 0.83 -0.57 44.29
C SER A 142 0.74 -1.76 43.35
N GLY A 143 1.87 -2.29 42.96
CA GLY A 143 1.97 -3.45 42.08
C GLY A 143 3.10 -3.31 41.05
N LEU A 144 3.42 -4.42 40.41
CA LEU A 144 4.35 -4.43 39.28
C LEU A 144 3.63 -4.00 37.99
N ILE A 145 4.36 -3.45 37.05
CA ILE A 145 3.84 -3.27 35.69
C ILE A 145 3.54 -4.65 35.09
N ALA A 146 2.43 -4.74 34.36
CA ALA A 146 2.00 -5.97 33.72
C ALA A 146 3.07 -6.50 32.74
N PRO A 147 3.31 -7.81 32.70
CA PRO A 147 4.13 -8.39 31.64
C PRO A 147 3.40 -8.34 30.31
N ARG A 148 4.12 -8.04 29.22
CA ARG A 148 3.58 -8.09 27.88
C ARG A 148 3.07 -9.49 27.57
N GLN A 149 1.84 -9.56 27.05
CA GLN A 149 1.18 -10.79 26.67
C GLN A 149 1.36 -11.10 25.20
N PRO A 150 1.34 -12.38 24.79
CA PRO A 150 1.39 -12.77 23.39
C PRO A 150 0.11 -12.36 22.67
N PRO A 151 0.19 -12.09 21.35
CA PRO A 151 -0.98 -11.89 20.50
C PRO A 151 -2.00 -13.02 20.65
N GLN A 152 -3.29 -12.69 20.62
CA GLN A 152 -4.37 -13.66 20.81
C GLN A 152 -4.94 -14.12 19.46
N PRO A 153 -4.76 -15.40 19.09
CA PRO A 153 -5.22 -15.91 17.80
C PRO A 153 -6.74 -15.98 17.75
N LYS A 154 -7.32 -15.74 16.57
CA LYS A 154 -8.75 -15.98 16.33
C LYS A 154 -9.09 -17.45 16.16
N CYS A 155 -8.11 -18.30 15.87
CA CYS A 155 -8.32 -19.73 15.65
C CYS A 155 -7.40 -20.57 16.53
N GLY A 156 -7.91 -21.70 16.99
CA GLY A 156 -7.18 -22.56 17.92
C GLY A 156 -7.38 -22.13 19.39
N PRO A 157 -6.57 -22.67 20.29
CA PRO A 157 -6.64 -22.31 21.71
C PRO A 157 -6.11 -20.87 21.89
N ALA A 158 -6.71 -20.15 22.85
CA ALA A 158 -6.18 -18.86 23.27
C ALA A 158 -4.71 -19.00 23.71
N ALA A 159 -3.89 -18.01 23.40
CA ALA A 159 -2.51 -18.00 23.86
C ALA A 159 -2.47 -17.98 25.41
N ALA A 160 -1.60 -18.78 25.98
CA ALA A 160 -1.46 -18.86 27.43
C ALA A 160 -0.95 -17.53 27.99
N GLU A 161 -1.51 -17.12 29.14
CA GLU A 161 -1.01 -15.95 29.86
C GLU A 161 0.43 -16.19 30.32
N VAL A 162 1.31 -15.21 30.07
CA VAL A 162 2.72 -15.27 30.38
C VAL A 162 3.01 -14.47 31.65
N PRO A 163 3.64 -15.09 32.67
CA PRO A 163 4.07 -14.38 33.87
C PRO A 163 5.27 -13.46 33.56
N PRO A 164 5.62 -12.53 34.50
CA PRO A 164 6.82 -11.72 34.37
C PRO A 164 8.08 -12.56 34.12
N ASP A 165 8.88 -12.18 33.12
CA ASP A 165 10.17 -12.80 32.89
C ASP A 165 11.10 -12.55 34.10
N SER A 166 11.55 -13.63 34.75
CA SER A 166 12.31 -13.55 35.98
C SER A 166 13.68 -12.89 35.84
N GLN A 167 14.26 -12.90 34.62
CA GLN A 167 15.56 -12.28 34.36
C GLN A 167 15.38 -10.76 34.18
N ILE A 168 14.39 -10.36 33.40
CA ILE A 168 14.09 -8.94 33.16
C ILE A 168 13.58 -8.28 34.44
N PHE A 169 12.64 -8.91 35.15
CA PHE A 169 12.09 -8.36 36.39
C PHE A 169 13.04 -8.39 37.60
N ALA A 170 14.19 -9.06 37.50
CA ALA A 170 15.25 -9.02 38.51
C ALA A 170 16.32 -7.93 38.23
N GLN A 171 16.22 -7.19 37.10
CA GLN A 171 17.20 -6.18 36.73
C GLN A 171 17.07 -4.91 37.61
N SER A 172 18.23 -4.33 37.93
CA SER A 172 18.33 -3.07 38.66
C SER A 172 18.54 -1.86 37.76
N LEU A 173 18.63 -2.08 36.45
CA LEU A 173 18.69 -1.04 35.43
C LEU A 173 17.28 -0.76 34.88
N PRO A 174 17.02 0.49 34.43
CA PRO A 174 15.76 0.81 33.76
C PRO A 174 15.56 0.01 32.47
N TYR A 175 14.36 -0.49 32.26
CA TYR A 175 13.91 -1.14 31.02
C TYR A 175 12.91 -0.25 30.30
N PRO A 176 13.02 -0.02 28.99
CA PRO A 176 14.17 -0.39 28.16
C PRO A 176 15.41 0.46 28.49
N GLU A 177 16.57 0.06 28.01
CA GLU A 177 17.84 0.80 28.21
C GLU A 177 17.79 2.14 27.47
N ASP A 178 17.38 2.09 26.20
CA ASP A 178 17.29 3.27 25.32
C ASP A 178 15.89 3.89 25.34
N ILE A 179 15.83 5.22 25.37
CA ILE A 179 14.59 6.01 25.33
C ILE A 179 14.09 6.18 23.87
N VAL A 180 15.03 6.27 22.95
CA VAL A 180 14.77 6.34 21.50
C VAL A 180 15.71 5.39 20.79
N ARG A 181 15.19 4.64 19.84
CA ARG A 181 16.02 3.74 19.02
C ARG A 181 15.44 3.60 17.60
N ILE A 182 16.29 3.26 16.65
CA ILE A 182 15.92 2.77 15.34
C ILE A 182 15.61 1.28 15.49
N VAL A 183 14.41 0.84 15.13
CA VAL A 183 13.98 -0.55 15.35
C VAL A 183 13.85 -1.33 14.06
N ASP A 184 13.54 -0.65 12.97
CA ASP A 184 13.46 -1.27 11.66
C ASP A 184 13.84 -0.30 10.55
N GLU A 185 14.14 -0.86 9.39
CA GLU A 185 14.48 -0.16 8.17
C GLU A 185 13.93 -0.94 6.97
N TYR A 186 13.17 -0.25 6.12
CA TYR A 186 12.72 -0.82 4.86
C TYR A 186 12.84 0.18 3.72
N THR A 187 12.86 -0.33 2.50
CA THR A 187 12.84 0.50 1.30
C THR A 187 11.55 0.19 0.54
N VAL A 188 10.90 1.21 0.03
CA VAL A 188 9.73 1.07 -0.83
C VAL A 188 9.84 2.06 -1.97
N ARG A 189 9.87 1.55 -3.20
CA ARG A 189 9.99 2.35 -4.44
C ARG A 189 11.12 3.39 -4.37
N GLY A 190 12.29 2.99 -3.86
CA GLY A 190 13.46 3.84 -3.73
C GLY A 190 13.49 4.75 -2.48
N HIS A 191 12.38 4.87 -1.75
CA HIS A 191 12.32 5.59 -0.48
C HIS A 191 12.79 4.69 0.66
N ARG A 192 13.92 5.02 1.26
CA ARG A 192 14.45 4.32 2.43
C ARG A 192 13.89 4.93 3.69
N ILE A 193 13.13 4.17 4.45
CA ILE A 193 12.39 4.62 5.63
C ILE A 193 12.94 3.92 6.86
N LEU A 194 13.22 4.71 7.90
CA LEU A 194 13.56 4.22 9.23
C LEU A 194 12.36 4.29 10.14
N GLN A 195 12.11 3.23 10.88
CA GLN A 195 11.13 3.19 11.95
C GLN A 195 11.82 3.47 13.29
N LEU A 196 11.29 4.43 14.02
CA LEU A 196 11.80 4.90 15.30
C LEU A 196 10.81 4.55 16.41
N GLU A 197 11.32 4.09 17.54
CA GLU A 197 10.56 3.95 18.78
C GLU A 197 10.95 5.05 19.78
N PHE A 198 9.95 5.71 20.36
CA PHE A 198 10.12 6.56 21.53
C PHE A 198 9.40 5.93 22.74
N TRP A 199 10.14 5.72 23.83
CA TRP A 199 9.66 5.15 25.08
C TRP A 199 9.47 6.24 26.14
N PRO A 200 8.27 6.77 26.31
CA PRO A 200 8.01 7.84 27.28
C PRO A 200 8.02 7.35 28.74
N VAL A 201 8.13 6.04 28.95
CA VAL A 201 8.30 5.44 30.27
C VAL A 201 9.39 4.38 30.22
N ARG A 202 10.33 4.49 31.15
CA ARG A 202 11.24 3.39 31.51
C ARG A 202 10.92 2.90 32.91
N TYR A 203 11.10 1.64 33.16
CA TYR A 203 10.70 1.02 34.43
C TYR A 203 11.87 0.22 35.03
N THR A 204 12.17 0.47 36.32
CA THR A 204 13.16 -0.32 37.06
C THR A 204 12.41 -1.35 37.91
N PRO A 205 12.39 -2.64 37.51
CA PRO A 205 11.53 -3.63 38.15
C PRO A 205 11.83 -3.87 39.63
N THR A 206 13.13 -3.82 40.02
CA THR A 206 13.55 -4.06 41.40
C THR A 206 13.16 -2.95 42.38
N THR A 207 13.00 -1.72 41.91
CA THR A 207 12.52 -0.60 42.76
C THR A 207 11.02 -0.37 42.60
N GLY A 208 10.44 -0.82 41.49
CA GLY A 208 9.04 -0.57 41.14
C GLY A 208 8.78 0.86 40.70
N GLU A 209 9.80 1.63 40.37
CA GLU A 209 9.69 3.05 40.02
C GLU A 209 9.85 3.28 38.52
N PRO A 210 8.87 3.92 37.85
CA PRO A 210 9.03 4.40 36.49
C PRO A 210 9.76 5.73 36.45
N GLU A 211 10.61 5.89 35.46
CA GLU A 211 11.09 7.17 34.96
C GLU A 211 10.19 7.59 33.79
N THR A 212 9.60 8.76 33.89
CA THR A 212 8.70 9.31 32.87
C THR A 212 9.41 10.41 32.10
N ILE A 213 9.27 10.38 30.78
CA ILE A 213 9.90 11.30 29.83
C ILE A 213 8.82 12.16 29.20
N ALA A 214 8.81 13.46 29.60
CA ALA A 214 7.85 14.43 29.06
C ALA A 214 8.23 14.87 27.65
N GLU A 215 9.53 15.03 27.41
CA GLU A 215 10.05 15.50 26.13
C GLU A 215 11.48 15.02 25.89
N ILE A 216 11.79 14.66 24.65
CA ILE A 216 13.14 14.36 24.17
C ILE A 216 13.36 15.00 22.82
N THR A 217 14.52 15.66 22.64
CA THR A 217 14.99 16.13 21.34
C THR A 217 16.20 15.28 20.94
N PHE A 218 16.15 14.71 19.75
CA PHE A 218 17.21 13.85 19.22
C PHE A 218 17.47 14.13 17.75
N ARG A 219 18.63 13.70 17.28
CA ARG A 219 19.10 13.92 15.92
C ARG A 219 19.56 12.62 15.29
N LEU A 220 19.20 12.42 14.04
CA LEU A 220 19.79 11.43 13.17
C LEU A 220 20.86 12.14 12.34
N ASN A 221 22.14 11.85 12.61
CA ASN A 221 23.26 12.36 11.83
C ASN A 221 23.46 11.42 10.63
N LEU A 222 23.48 12.01 9.41
CA LEU A 222 23.57 11.28 8.15
C LEU A 222 24.94 11.47 7.52
N THR A 223 25.62 10.37 7.15
CA THR A 223 26.92 10.43 6.48
C THR A 223 26.97 9.47 5.30
N GLY A 224 27.61 9.87 4.21
CA GLY A 224 27.69 9.06 2.99
C GLY A 224 26.38 9.05 2.19
N GLY A 225 26.22 7.97 1.40
CA GLY A 225 25.10 7.81 0.46
C GLY A 225 25.31 8.56 -0.87
N ASP A 226 24.77 8.03 -1.95
CA ASP A 226 24.70 8.70 -3.25
C ASP A 226 23.29 9.27 -3.45
N ARG A 227 23.12 10.53 -3.07
CA ARG A 227 21.83 11.22 -3.10
C ARG A 227 21.32 11.46 -4.51
N ALA A 228 22.23 11.65 -5.47
CA ALA A 228 21.83 11.88 -6.84
C ALA A 228 21.25 10.60 -7.45
N ALA A 229 21.92 9.46 -7.24
CA ALA A 229 21.42 8.16 -7.67
C ALA A 229 20.12 7.78 -6.93
N ALA A 230 20.02 8.08 -5.63
CA ALA A 230 18.79 7.84 -4.87
C ALA A 230 17.61 8.67 -5.42
N GLN A 231 17.83 9.95 -5.74
CA GLN A 231 16.79 10.79 -6.33
C GLN A 231 16.37 10.33 -7.72
N GLU A 232 17.31 9.92 -8.57
CA GLU A 232 17.02 9.36 -9.89
C GLU A 232 16.17 8.08 -9.78
N GLU A 233 16.45 7.23 -8.81
CA GLU A 233 15.67 6.01 -8.55
C GLU A 233 14.27 6.34 -8.03
N MET A 234 14.13 7.24 -7.06
CA MET A 234 12.83 7.71 -6.57
C MET A 234 11.99 8.34 -7.70
N ASP A 235 12.61 9.15 -8.58
CA ASP A 235 11.93 9.76 -9.73
C ASP A 235 11.45 8.68 -10.72
N ARG A 236 12.25 7.67 -10.98
CA ARG A 236 11.90 6.53 -11.85
C ARG A 236 10.76 5.69 -11.28
N LEU A 237 10.77 5.45 -9.96
CA LEU A 237 9.80 4.64 -9.23
C LEU A 237 8.61 5.44 -8.68
N ASN A 238 8.56 6.74 -8.96
CA ASN A 238 7.50 7.61 -8.47
C ASN A 238 6.10 7.04 -8.78
N SER A 239 5.24 6.97 -7.77
CA SER A 239 3.87 6.48 -7.85
C SER A 239 2.96 7.33 -6.98
N SER A 240 1.86 7.84 -7.55
CA SER A 240 0.90 8.66 -6.80
C SER A 240 0.25 7.90 -5.65
N SER A 241 -0.03 6.62 -5.86
CA SER A 241 -0.65 5.73 -4.88
C SER A 241 0.25 5.47 -3.68
N PHE A 242 1.54 5.13 -3.91
CA PHE A 242 2.50 4.96 -2.81
C PHE A 242 2.78 6.29 -2.11
N ASN A 243 2.94 7.38 -2.86
CA ASN A 243 3.15 8.70 -2.29
C ASN A 243 2.00 9.12 -1.35
N ALA A 244 0.76 8.84 -1.70
CA ALA A 244 -0.40 9.15 -0.85
C ALA A 244 -0.36 8.38 0.49
N ILE A 245 0.07 7.12 0.49
CA ILE A 245 0.20 6.30 1.69
C ILE A 245 1.29 6.85 2.62
N TYR A 246 2.48 7.11 2.08
CA TYR A 246 3.64 7.46 2.90
C TYR A 246 3.71 8.95 3.29
N ALA A 247 3.12 9.84 2.50
CA ALA A 247 3.05 11.28 2.83
C ALA A 247 2.32 11.60 4.13
N GLY A 248 1.39 10.75 4.56
CA GLY A 248 0.68 10.92 5.83
C GLY A 248 1.40 10.32 7.04
N ARG A 249 2.48 9.56 6.84
CA ARG A 249 3.17 8.76 7.86
C ARG A 249 4.61 9.18 8.10
N VAL A 250 5.37 9.37 7.02
CA VAL A 250 6.79 9.71 7.08
C VAL A 250 6.95 11.20 7.33
N LEU A 251 7.53 11.58 8.46
CA LEU A 251 7.54 12.96 8.98
C LEU A 251 8.20 13.98 8.05
N ASN A 252 9.19 13.57 7.29
CA ASN A 252 9.92 14.43 6.34
C ASN A 252 9.62 14.11 4.87
N TYR A 253 8.54 13.37 4.59
CA TYR A 253 8.15 13.06 3.22
C TYR A 253 7.76 14.32 2.45
N ASN A 254 8.40 14.55 1.31
CA ASN A 254 8.15 15.74 0.52
C ASN A 254 7.03 15.53 -0.50
N LEU A 255 5.78 15.57 -0.02
CA LEU A 255 4.59 15.44 -0.85
C LEU A 255 4.56 16.45 -2.01
N GLY A 256 5.05 17.68 -1.80
CA GLY A 256 5.06 18.72 -2.82
C GLY A 256 5.93 18.38 -4.03
N GLN A 257 7.04 17.67 -3.82
CA GLN A 257 7.90 17.19 -4.90
C GLN A 257 7.30 15.94 -5.56
N ALA A 258 6.73 15.04 -4.78
CA ALA A 258 6.06 13.83 -5.26
C ALA A 258 4.82 14.14 -6.12
N LEU A 259 4.02 15.14 -5.76
CA LEU A 259 2.84 15.60 -6.53
C LEU A 259 3.19 16.52 -7.71
N ALA A 260 4.39 17.09 -7.76
CA ALA A 260 4.79 17.99 -8.85
C ALA A 260 4.99 17.27 -10.19
N GLN A 261 5.04 15.94 -10.17
CA GLN A 261 5.17 15.09 -11.36
C GLN A 261 3.97 14.12 -11.42
N PRO A 262 2.76 14.57 -11.82
CA PRO A 262 1.65 13.65 -11.98
C PRO A 262 1.98 12.63 -13.05
N LYS A 263 2.19 11.37 -12.69
CA LYS A 263 2.26 10.26 -13.65
C LYS A 263 0.87 10.05 -14.23
N THR A 264 0.82 10.02 -15.52
CA THR A 264 -0.37 9.66 -16.28
C THR A 264 -0.29 8.20 -16.65
N GLY A 265 -1.30 7.44 -16.25
CA GLY A 265 -1.42 6.03 -16.57
C GLY A 265 -0.49 5.14 -15.73
N GLU A 266 -0.99 4.69 -14.59
CA GLU A 266 -0.28 3.70 -13.76
C GLU A 266 -0.06 2.40 -14.54
N ASN A 267 1.14 1.82 -14.40
CA ASN A 267 1.50 0.61 -15.14
C ASN A 267 0.92 -0.62 -14.44
N TYR A 268 0.17 -1.41 -15.19
CA TYR A 268 -0.52 -2.60 -14.71
C TYR A 268 -0.03 -3.84 -15.46
N LEU A 269 0.70 -4.72 -14.77
CA LEU A 269 1.18 -5.98 -15.31
C LEU A 269 0.23 -7.11 -14.94
N ILE A 270 -0.20 -7.89 -15.93
CA ILE A 270 -0.98 -9.11 -15.72
C ILE A 270 -0.10 -10.32 -16.06
N ILE A 271 0.10 -11.21 -15.09
CA ILE A 271 0.75 -12.51 -15.30
C ILE A 271 -0.32 -13.58 -15.28
N THR A 272 -0.42 -14.35 -16.36
CA THR A 272 -1.50 -15.31 -16.54
C THR A 272 -0.99 -16.70 -16.94
N ALA A 273 -1.68 -17.75 -16.50
CA ALA A 273 -1.51 -19.06 -17.11
C ALA A 273 -1.89 -18.98 -18.60
N ASP A 274 -1.16 -19.72 -19.46
CA ASP A 274 -1.31 -19.62 -20.93
C ASP A 274 -2.76 -19.86 -21.38
N ALA A 275 -3.48 -20.75 -20.70
CA ALA A 275 -4.87 -21.11 -21.00
C ALA A 275 -5.85 -19.93 -20.85
N TYR A 276 -5.53 -18.92 -20.07
CA TYR A 276 -6.45 -17.82 -19.75
C TYR A 276 -6.16 -16.54 -20.53
N ALA A 277 -5.02 -16.45 -21.21
CA ALA A 277 -4.57 -15.22 -21.89
C ALA A 277 -5.61 -14.66 -22.86
N SER A 278 -6.24 -15.52 -23.69
CA SER A 278 -7.27 -15.08 -24.66
C SER A 278 -8.57 -14.58 -24.03
N GLY A 279 -8.84 -14.96 -22.77
CA GLY A 279 -10.02 -14.52 -22.03
C GLY A 279 -9.86 -13.15 -21.35
N LEU A 280 -8.67 -12.53 -21.42
CA LEU A 280 -8.38 -11.27 -20.75
C LEU A 280 -8.63 -10.01 -21.62
N SER A 281 -8.94 -10.18 -22.92
CA SER A 281 -9.06 -9.03 -23.84
C SER A 281 -10.02 -7.94 -23.35
N ASP A 282 -11.20 -8.35 -22.87
CA ASP A 282 -12.23 -7.40 -22.39
C ASP A 282 -11.78 -6.75 -21.07
N TYR A 283 -11.13 -7.50 -20.20
CA TYR A 283 -10.58 -6.97 -18.97
C TYR A 283 -9.44 -5.96 -19.23
N VAL A 284 -8.54 -6.27 -20.15
CA VAL A 284 -7.48 -5.34 -20.57
C VAL A 284 -8.07 -4.06 -21.13
N SER A 285 -9.06 -4.17 -22.02
CA SER A 285 -9.75 -3.00 -22.59
C SER A 285 -10.45 -2.15 -21.51
N LEU A 286 -11.07 -2.81 -20.52
CA LEU A 286 -11.68 -2.14 -19.39
C LEU A 286 -10.64 -1.33 -18.58
N LYS A 287 -9.48 -1.93 -18.28
CA LYS A 287 -8.41 -1.27 -17.51
C LYS A 287 -7.75 -0.14 -18.29
N GLN A 288 -7.55 -0.31 -19.59
CA GLN A 288 -7.07 0.76 -20.47
C GLN A 288 -8.05 1.93 -20.53
N ALA A 289 -9.37 1.65 -20.58
CA ALA A 289 -10.40 2.67 -20.51
C ALA A 289 -10.41 3.42 -19.15
N GLN A 290 -9.94 2.78 -18.08
CA GLN A 290 -9.73 3.40 -16.78
C GLN A 290 -8.42 4.19 -16.66
N GLY A 291 -7.59 4.22 -17.71
CA GLY A 291 -6.35 4.98 -17.77
C GLY A 291 -5.10 4.19 -17.36
N TYR A 292 -5.18 2.87 -17.16
CA TYR A 292 -4.01 2.05 -16.87
C TYR A 292 -3.23 1.70 -18.15
N ASN A 293 -1.89 1.71 -18.06
CA ASN A 293 -1.00 1.14 -19.07
C ASN A 293 -0.87 -0.37 -18.82
N VAL A 294 -1.64 -1.19 -19.55
CA VAL A 294 -1.76 -2.61 -19.28
C VAL A 294 -0.80 -3.43 -20.14
N SER A 295 -0.02 -4.29 -19.51
CA SER A 295 0.78 -5.32 -20.16
C SER A 295 0.39 -6.70 -19.69
N VAL A 296 0.42 -7.70 -20.58
CA VAL A 296 0.07 -9.09 -20.28
C VAL A 296 1.23 -10.00 -20.63
N ALA A 297 1.63 -10.87 -19.70
CA ALA A 297 2.63 -11.90 -19.91
C ALA A 297 2.09 -13.27 -19.51
N THR A 298 2.21 -14.26 -20.39
CA THR A 298 1.86 -15.64 -20.05
C THR A 298 3.00 -16.33 -19.30
N ILE A 299 2.70 -17.40 -18.59
CA ILE A 299 3.71 -18.21 -17.89
C ILE A 299 4.79 -18.72 -18.85
N SER A 300 4.45 -19.04 -20.10
CA SER A 300 5.44 -19.39 -21.12
C SER A 300 6.37 -18.23 -21.47
N GLN A 301 5.87 -16.99 -21.55
CA GLN A 301 6.66 -15.79 -21.79
C GLN A 301 7.52 -15.40 -20.61
N VAL A 302 7.03 -15.64 -19.39
CA VAL A 302 7.76 -15.43 -18.13
C VAL A 302 8.95 -16.38 -17.95
N GLY A 303 8.94 -17.52 -18.65
CA GLY A 303 10.00 -18.53 -18.59
C GLY A 303 9.67 -19.74 -17.71
N GLY A 304 8.41 -19.88 -17.29
CA GLY A 304 7.89 -21.06 -16.58
C GLY A 304 7.20 -20.73 -15.25
N ASN A 305 6.42 -21.72 -14.77
CA ASN A 305 5.65 -21.60 -13.53
C ASN A 305 6.52 -21.95 -12.28
N THR A 306 7.54 -21.17 -12.04
CA THR A 306 8.36 -21.26 -10.81
C THR A 306 8.43 -19.91 -10.12
N THR A 307 8.60 -19.93 -8.79
CA THR A 307 8.73 -18.67 -8.02
C THR A 307 9.85 -17.78 -8.56
N ASN A 308 11.00 -18.37 -8.90
CA ASN A 308 12.14 -17.62 -9.42
C ASN A 308 11.85 -17.02 -10.82
N ALA A 309 11.21 -17.76 -11.73
CA ALA A 309 10.92 -17.23 -13.06
C ALA A 309 9.95 -16.05 -12.99
N ILE A 310 8.87 -16.18 -12.23
CA ILE A 310 7.87 -15.11 -12.04
C ILE A 310 8.51 -13.91 -11.34
N LYS A 311 9.23 -14.12 -10.24
CA LYS A 311 9.93 -13.06 -9.50
C LYS A 311 10.91 -12.30 -10.38
N ASN A 312 11.77 -13.01 -11.12
CA ASN A 312 12.77 -12.40 -11.98
C ASN A 312 12.14 -11.62 -13.13
N TYR A 313 11.02 -12.10 -13.69
CA TYR A 313 10.29 -11.37 -14.71
C TYR A 313 9.71 -10.07 -14.17
N ILE A 314 9.01 -10.11 -13.03
CA ILE A 314 8.45 -8.91 -12.37
C ILE A 314 9.58 -7.94 -12.04
N LYS A 315 10.69 -8.42 -11.46
CA LYS A 315 11.85 -7.59 -11.12
C LYS A 315 12.47 -6.93 -12.35
N ALA A 316 12.57 -7.65 -13.47
CA ALA A 316 13.06 -7.07 -14.74
C ALA A 316 12.14 -5.96 -15.26
N GLN A 317 10.81 -6.10 -15.13
CA GLN A 317 9.86 -5.02 -15.45
C GLN A 317 9.99 -3.83 -14.49
N TYR A 318 10.14 -4.10 -13.18
CA TYR A 318 10.31 -3.08 -12.14
C TYR A 318 11.59 -2.25 -12.31
N LEU A 319 12.68 -2.88 -12.73
CA LEU A 319 13.96 -2.21 -13.03
C LEU A 319 13.96 -1.51 -14.39
N GLY A 320 12.95 -1.72 -15.22
CA GLY A 320 12.80 -1.10 -16.53
C GLY A 320 12.28 0.34 -16.46
N PRO A 321 12.06 0.97 -17.62
CA PRO A 321 11.62 2.36 -17.71
C PRO A 321 10.16 2.58 -17.27
N ASN A 322 9.34 1.52 -17.26
CA ASN A 322 7.92 1.55 -16.89
C ASN A 322 7.64 0.57 -15.74
N PRO A 323 8.11 0.85 -14.53
CA PRO A 323 7.91 -0.05 -13.39
C PRO A 323 6.41 -0.25 -13.10
N PRO A 324 5.94 -1.49 -12.91
CA PRO A 324 4.55 -1.72 -12.56
C PRO A 324 4.23 -1.17 -11.16
N GLU A 325 3.10 -0.50 -11.04
CA GLU A 325 2.47 -0.18 -9.77
C GLU A 325 1.55 -1.29 -9.29
N PHE A 326 0.89 -1.97 -10.22
CA PHE A 326 -0.05 -3.05 -9.94
C PHE A 326 0.33 -4.32 -10.69
N VAL A 327 0.16 -5.47 -10.02
CA VAL A 327 0.30 -6.78 -10.64
C VAL A 327 -0.90 -7.64 -10.31
N LEU A 328 -1.49 -8.29 -11.33
CA LEU A 328 -2.52 -9.30 -11.18
C LEU A 328 -1.97 -10.66 -11.59
N LEU A 329 -2.13 -11.66 -10.73
CA LEU A 329 -1.87 -13.06 -11.04
C LEU A 329 -3.18 -13.73 -11.46
N VAL A 330 -3.24 -14.31 -12.66
CA VAL A 330 -4.46 -14.97 -13.19
C VAL A 330 -4.26 -16.48 -13.30
N GLY A 331 -4.76 -17.18 -12.33
CA GLY A 331 -4.65 -18.64 -12.13
C GLY A 331 -4.61 -19.00 -10.65
N ASP A 332 -5.26 -20.10 -10.29
CA ASP A 332 -5.21 -20.64 -8.94
C ASP A 332 -3.87 -21.33 -8.66
N TYR A 333 -3.51 -21.48 -7.38
CA TYR A 333 -2.30 -22.19 -6.97
C TYR A 333 -2.37 -23.69 -7.29
N ASN A 334 -3.52 -24.31 -7.08
CA ASN A 334 -3.71 -25.77 -7.13
C ASN A 334 -4.26 -26.32 -8.46
N ASN A 335 -4.12 -25.62 -9.59
CA ASN A 335 -4.75 -25.98 -10.87
C ASN A 335 -3.84 -26.74 -11.85
N GLY A 336 -2.83 -27.46 -11.40
CA GLY A 336 -1.97 -28.28 -12.27
C GLY A 336 -1.21 -27.43 -13.30
N ALA A 337 -1.41 -27.71 -14.61
CA ALA A 337 -0.69 -26.99 -15.68
C ALA A 337 -1.14 -25.52 -15.85
N ASP A 338 -2.37 -25.22 -15.46
CA ASP A 338 -2.95 -23.88 -15.56
C ASP A 338 -2.89 -23.11 -14.23
N SER A 339 -2.02 -23.57 -13.30
CA SER A 339 -1.77 -22.90 -12.02
C SER A 339 -0.77 -21.74 -12.16
N ILE A 340 -0.79 -20.84 -11.17
CA ILE A 340 0.31 -19.93 -10.88
C ILE A 340 0.81 -20.22 -9.48
N THR A 341 2.07 -20.62 -9.37
CA THR A 341 2.73 -20.94 -8.10
C THR A 341 2.79 -19.74 -7.17
N ASN A 342 3.10 -19.97 -5.89
CA ASN A 342 3.34 -18.97 -4.88
C ASN A 342 4.47 -19.39 -3.94
N TYR A 343 4.85 -18.51 -3.00
CA TYR A 343 5.86 -18.78 -1.98
C TYR A 343 5.26 -19.48 -0.76
N GLN A 344 6.10 -20.14 0.01
CA GLN A 344 5.81 -20.55 1.38
C GLN A 344 6.13 -19.37 2.32
N PHE A 345 5.44 -19.27 3.44
CA PHE A 345 5.77 -18.30 4.49
C PHE A 345 7.22 -18.46 4.95
N ARG A 346 7.90 -17.33 5.16
CA ARG A 346 9.26 -17.29 5.73
C ARG A 346 9.22 -17.25 7.25
N THR A 347 8.11 -16.86 7.85
CA THR A 347 7.89 -16.87 9.31
C THR A 347 7.78 -18.26 9.91
N GLY A 348 7.99 -19.31 9.11
CA GLY A 348 8.17 -20.70 9.57
C GLY A 348 6.94 -21.57 9.48
N ASP A 349 5.81 -21.06 8.99
CA ASP A 349 4.61 -21.83 8.70
C ASP A 349 4.68 -22.51 7.32
N SER A 350 3.85 -23.54 7.09
CA SER A 350 3.73 -24.20 5.77
C SER A 350 2.74 -23.51 4.84
N SER A 351 2.06 -22.49 5.29
CA SER A 351 1.09 -21.69 4.53
C SER A 351 1.72 -20.99 3.32
N ARG A 352 0.89 -20.44 2.46
CA ARG A 352 1.31 -19.90 1.17
C ARG A 352 0.99 -18.41 1.04
N THR A 353 1.86 -17.70 0.32
CA THR A 353 1.78 -16.26 0.11
C THR A 353 2.19 -15.88 -1.30
N ASP A 354 1.58 -14.81 -1.83
CA ASP A 354 2.02 -14.16 -3.06
C ASP A 354 3.02 -13.01 -2.79
N LEU A 355 3.18 -12.59 -1.55
CA LEU A 355 3.95 -11.41 -1.14
C LEU A 355 5.33 -11.29 -1.82
N TYR A 356 6.11 -12.35 -1.79
CA TYR A 356 7.51 -12.29 -2.22
C TYR A 356 7.72 -12.19 -3.73
N PHE A 357 6.67 -12.19 -4.52
CA PHE A 357 6.75 -11.76 -5.92
C PHE A 357 6.94 -10.23 -6.04
N PHE A 358 6.57 -9.46 -5.03
CA PHE A 358 6.37 -8.02 -5.08
C PHE A 358 7.32 -7.21 -4.19
N THR A 359 8.23 -7.86 -3.48
CA THR A 359 9.32 -7.24 -2.72
C THR A 359 10.56 -7.12 -3.62
N MET A 360 11.07 -5.91 -3.93
CA MET A 360 12.03 -5.72 -5.02
C MET A 360 13.47 -5.44 -4.59
N ASP A 361 13.69 -5.00 -3.36
CA ASP A 361 15.00 -4.50 -2.94
C ASP A 361 15.94 -5.62 -2.51
N ASN A 362 15.56 -6.43 -1.54
CA ASN A 362 16.39 -7.50 -1.02
C ASN A 362 15.61 -8.77 -0.65
N GLU A 363 16.34 -9.85 -0.30
CA GLU A 363 15.72 -11.15 -0.02
C GLU A 363 15.10 -11.26 1.38
N SER A 364 15.42 -10.39 2.32
CA SER A 364 14.81 -10.36 3.65
C SER A 364 13.59 -9.48 3.76
N GLU A 365 13.34 -8.69 2.72
CA GLU A 365 12.24 -7.74 2.66
C GLU A 365 10.87 -8.42 2.69
N PHE A 366 9.92 -7.76 3.35
CA PHE A 366 8.52 -8.18 3.42
C PHE A 366 7.52 -7.01 3.19
N VAL A 367 7.99 -5.78 2.97
CA VAL A 367 7.14 -4.67 2.53
C VAL A 367 7.16 -4.63 1.00
N PRO A 368 6.03 -4.78 0.30
CA PRO A 368 6.03 -4.86 -1.16
C PRO A 368 6.08 -3.49 -1.84
N ASP A 369 6.82 -3.40 -2.95
CA ASP A 369 6.93 -2.25 -3.84
C ASP A 369 5.81 -2.14 -4.88
N ILE A 370 4.96 -3.15 -4.95
CA ILE A 370 3.95 -3.31 -5.98
C ILE A 370 2.65 -3.74 -5.31
N PHE A 371 1.56 -3.08 -5.64
CA PHE A 371 0.22 -3.52 -5.25
C PHE A 371 -0.19 -4.75 -6.04
N TYR A 372 -0.83 -5.73 -5.40
CA TYR A 372 -1.11 -6.98 -6.05
C TYR A 372 -2.45 -7.61 -5.68
N GLY A 373 -2.93 -8.46 -6.58
CA GLY A 373 -4.10 -9.31 -6.37
C GLY A 373 -4.02 -10.59 -7.21
N ARG A 374 -4.99 -11.47 -6.98
CA ARG A 374 -5.09 -12.74 -7.70
C ARG A 374 -6.53 -13.01 -8.15
N PHE A 375 -6.69 -13.40 -9.42
CA PHE A 375 -7.89 -14.11 -9.87
C PHE A 375 -7.67 -15.62 -9.70
N PRO A 376 -8.28 -16.26 -8.69
CA PRO A 376 -8.04 -17.68 -8.38
C PRO A 376 -8.84 -18.60 -9.30
N VAL A 377 -8.66 -18.43 -10.61
CA VAL A 377 -9.43 -19.15 -11.64
C VAL A 377 -8.82 -20.48 -11.99
N ARG A 378 -9.69 -21.48 -12.24
CA ARG A 378 -9.36 -22.84 -12.67
C ARG A 378 -9.92 -23.18 -14.04
N SER A 379 -10.67 -22.25 -14.64
CA SER A 379 -11.24 -22.42 -15.97
C SER A 379 -11.46 -21.07 -16.64
N THR A 380 -11.53 -21.08 -17.96
CA THR A 380 -11.88 -19.90 -18.75
C THR A 380 -13.30 -19.40 -18.44
N ALA A 381 -14.22 -20.30 -18.03
CA ALA A 381 -15.57 -19.92 -17.61
C ALA A 381 -15.55 -19.08 -16.32
N GLN A 382 -14.73 -19.45 -15.31
CA GLN A 382 -14.58 -18.67 -14.10
C GLN A 382 -13.95 -17.29 -14.37
N LEU A 383 -12.95 -17.23 -15.27
CA LEU A 383 -12.40 -15.96 -15.72
C LEU A 383 -13.47 -15.07 -16.38
N ALA A 384 -14.28 -15.64 -17.28
CA ALA A 384 -15.36 -14.92 -17.93
C ALA A 384 -16.41 -14.39 -16.92
N ASN A 385 -16.71 -15.15 -15.86
CA ASN A 385 -17.58 -14.71 -14.78
C ASN A 385 -17.03 -13.47 -14.07
N ILE A 386 -15.74 -13.49 -13.72
CA ILE A 386 -15.08 -12.33 -13.06
C ILE A 386 -15.12 -11.10 -13.97
N VAL A 387 -14.70 -11.26 -15.23
CA VAL A 387 -14.66 -10.17 -16.20
C VAL A 387 -16.05 -9.57 -16.41
N SER A 388 -17.08 -10.42 -16.55
CA SER A 388 -18.46 -9.97 -16.70
C SER A 388 -18.97 -9.18 -15.49
N LYS A 389 -18.67 -9.65 -14.27
CA LYS A 389 -19.03 -8.89 -13.05
C LYS A 389 -18.34 -7.53 -12.98
N LEU A 390 -17.07 -7.45 -13.35
CA LEU A 390 -16.32 -6.19 -13.38
C LEU A 390 -16.90 -5.23 -14.43
N GLN A 391 -17.21 -5.71 -15.62
CA GLN A 391 -17.87 -4.90 -16.65
C GLN A 391 -19.21 -4.33 -16.16
N VAL A 392 -20.04 -5.15 -15.51
CA VAL A 392 -21.32 -4.68 -14.92
C VAL A 392 -21.07 -3.65 -13.83
N TYR A 393 -20.10 -3.88 -12.94
CA TYR A 393 -19.78 -2.95 -11.86
C TYR A 393 -19.37 -1.57 -12.37
N GLU A 394 -18.64 -1.52 -13.47
CA GLU A 394 -18.23 -0.25 -14.08
C GLU A 394 -19.39 0.52 -14.72
N THR A 395 -20.54 -0.15 -14.95
CA THR A 395 -21.75 0.56 -15.40
C THR A 395 -22.53 1.24 -14.28
N TYR A 396 -22.19 0.98 -13.01
CA TYR A 396 -22.89 1.58 -11.89
C TYR A 396 -22.62 3.08 -11.80
N SER A 397 -23.70 3.84 -11.70
CA SER A 397 -23.63 5.30 -11.63
C SER A 397 -23.22 5.83 -10.25
N GLY A 398 -23.24 4.97 -9.22
CA GLY A 398 -23.09 5.37 -7.82
C GLY A 398 -24.34 5.95 -7.18
N ALA A 399 -25.45 6.05 -7.94
CA ALA A 399 -26.75 6.45 -7.42
C ALA A 399 -27.65 5.27 -7.03
N GLU A 400 -27.20 4.05 -7.20
CA GLU A 400 -27.94 2.85 -6.84
C GLU A 400 -28.21 2.82 -5.34
N PRO A 401 -29.42 2.39 -4.91
CA PRO A 401 -29.83 2.45 -3.48
C PRO A 401 -28.93 1.64 -2.53
N TRP A 402 -28.14 0.70 -3.04
CA TRP A 402 -27.26 -0.14 -2.25
C TRP A 402 -25.87 0.46 -2.02
N VAL A 403 -25.48 1.49 -2.76
CA VAL A 403 -24.17 2.17 -2.60
C VAL A 403 -23.97 2.71 -1.18
N LYS A 404 -25.03 3.14 -0.53
CA LYS A 404 -25.03 3.58 0.88
C LYS A 404 -25.54 2.49 1.84
N LYS A 405 -25.23 1.20 1.57
CA LYS A 405 -25.53 0.09 2.47
C LYS A 405 -24.28 -0.71 2.75
N ALA A 406 -24.04 -1.00 4.04
CA ALA A 406 -22.93 -1.83 4.51
C ALA A 406 -23.44 -2.89 5.48
N ALA A 407 -22.72 -4.01 5.58
CA ALA A 407 -22.95 -5.06 6.57
C ALA A 407 -21.70 -5.26 7.43
N PHE A 408 -21.83 -5.07 8.72
CA PHE A 408 -20.80 -5.30 9.73
C PHE A 408 -21.18 -6.51 10.56
N ILE A 409 -20.38 -7.58 10.50
CA ILE A 409 -20.70 -8.91 11.03
C ILE A 409 -19.68 -9.26 12.09
N ALA A 410 -20.09 -9.31 13.37
CA ALA A 410 -19.21 -9.59 14.50
C ALA A 410 -19.45 -10.98 15.08
N THR A 411 -18.37 -11.60 15.50
CA THR A 411 -18.25 -12.96 16.01
C THR A 411 -19.26 -13.38 17.08
N SER A 412 -19.47 -14.69 17.19
CA SER A 412 -20.18 -15.33 18.32
C SER A 412 -19.26 -15.72 19.49
N ASP A 413 -17.99 -15.38 19.45
CA ASP A 413 -17.04 -15.63 20.53
C ASP A 413 -17.32 -14.71 21.73
N SER A 414 -17.72 -15.31 22.86
CA SER A 414 -18.05 -14.57 24.08
C SER A 414 -16.84 -13.93 24.78
N GLY A 415 -15.63 -14.36 24.46
CA GLY A 415 -14.37 -13.80 24.99
C GLY A 415 -13.92 -12.55 24.26
N PHE A 416 -14.13 -12.50 22.94
CA PHE A 416 -13.56 -11.48 22.07
C PHE A 416 -14.57 -10.67 21.25
N TYR A 417 -15.89 -10.90 21.42
CA TYR A 417 -16.92 -10.14 20.68
C TYR A 417 -16.76 -8.63 20.83
N HIS A 418 -16.29 -8.17 21.98
CA HIS A 418 -16.11 -6.76 22.26
C HIS A 418 -15.05 -6.10 21.39
N VAL A 419 -14.04 -6.85 20.93
CA VAL A 419 -13.03 -6.39 19.97
C VAL A 419 -13.71 -6.20 18.60
N ALA A 420 -14.31 -7.25 18.05
CA ALA A 420 -14.97 -7.21 16.74
C ALA A 420 -16.09 -6.16 16.67
N GLU A 421 -16.99 -6.13 17.67
CA GLU A 421 -18.06 -5.13 17.73
C GLU A 421 -17.50 -3.70 17.95
N GLY A 422 -16.40 -3.57 18.70
CA GLY A 422 -15.69 -2.31 18.93
C GLY A 422 -15.11 -1.74 17.65
N THR A 423 -14.44 -2.57 16.85
CA THR A 423 -13.90 -2.21 15.54
C THR A 423 -15.00 -1.73 14.59
N HIS A 424 -16.05 -2.53 14.43
CA HIS A 424 -17.19 -2.17 13.60
C HIS A 424 -17.89 -0.89 14.07
N ASN A 425 -18.06 -0.74 15.41
CA ASN A 425 -18.65 0.49 15.94
C ASN A 425 -17.75 1.73 15.71
N TYR A 426 -16.43 1.57 15.70
CA TYR A 426 -15.52 2.64 15.31
C TYR A 426 -15.82 3.09 13.86
N VAL A 427 -15.84 2.17 12.91
CA VAL A 427 -16.12 2.48 11.50
C VAL A 427 -17.51 3.13 11.33
N ILE A 428 -18.51 2.56 12.03
CA ILE A 428 -19.89 3.08 11.98
C ILE A 428 -19.98 4.50 12.52
N ASN A 429 -19.44 4.75 13.69
CA ASN A 429 -19.58 6.03 14.40
C ASN A 429 -18.72 7.12 13.77
N THR A 430 -17.51 6.76 13.30
CA THR A 430 -16.60 7.72 12.68
C THR A 430 -17.03 8.09 11.27
N TYR A 431 -17.47 7.11 10.47
CA TYR A 431 -17.66 7.32 9.04
C TYR A 431 -19.08 7.04 8.54
N THR A 432 -19.52 5.76 8.61
CA THR A 432 -20.66 5.35 7.79
C THR A 432 -21.99 5.94 8.25
N ALA A 433 -22.18 6.16 9.56
CA ALA A 433 -23.38 6.81 10.08
C ALA A 433 -23.48 8.28 9.60
N GLY A 434 -22.38 9.03 9.69
CA GLY A 434 -22.30 10.42 9.21
C GLY A 434 -22.45 10.56 7.70
N LYS A 435 -22.00 9.55 6.94
CA LYS A 435 -22.09 9.50 5.47
C LYS A 435 -23.43 8.92 4.95
N GLY A 436 -24.39 8.65 5.85
CA GLY A 436 -25.77 8.25 5.49
C GLY A 436 -25.94 6.78 5.11
N TYR A 437 -25.02 5.91 5.49
CA TYR A 437 -25.17 4.46 5.30
C TYR A 437 -26.32 3.93 6.16
N THR A 438 -26.98 2.88 5.65
CA THR A 438 -28.08 2.21 6.35
C THR A 438 -28.00 0.70 6.19
N GLY A 439 -28.63 -0.02 7.15
CA GLY A 439 -28.84 -1.45 7.15
C GLY A 439 -30.30 -1.81 7.46
N ILE A 440 -30.57 -3.11 7.57
CA ILE A 440 -31.88 -3.67 7.92
C ILE A 440 -31.88 -4.47 9.22
N PHE A 441 -30.70 -4.56 9.90
CA PHE A 441 -30.55 -5.30 11.14
C PHE A 441 -29.67 -4.52 12.17
N PRO A 442 -30.01 -4.49 13.47
CA PRO A 442 -31.13 -5.17 14.14
C PRO A 442 -32.49 -4.45 13.95
N THR A 443 -32.51 -3.25 13.37
CA THR A 443 -33.71 -2.48 13.03
C THR A 443 -33.70 -2.12 11.55
N ASN A 444 -34.85 -1.74 11.00
CA ASN A 444 -34.94 -1.28 9.61
C ASN A 444 -35.58 0.11 9.54
N PRO A 445 -34.82 1.18 9.22
CA PRO A 445 -33.37 1.18 8.95
C PRO A 445 -32.51 1.12 10.23
N THR A 446 -31.29 0.61 10.09
CA THR A 446 -30.19 0.75 11.08
C THR A 446 -29.21 1.77 10.54
N LEU A 447 -28.92 2.83 11.32
CA LEU A 447 -28.00 3.88 10.90
C LEU A 447 -26.55 3.36 10.85
N GLY A 448 -25.83 3.71 9.80
CA GLY A 448 -24.43 3.37 9.57
C GLY A 448 -24.19 2.02 8.91
N GLY A 449 -25.21 1.17 8.79
CA GLY A 449 -25.12 -0.19 8.23
C GLY A 449 -25.75 -1.22 9.13
N ASP A 450 -25.79 -2.48 8.68
CA ASP A 450 -26.22 -3.59 9.53
C ASP A 450 -25.21 -3.83 10.66
N LYS A 451 -25.73 -4.05 11.87
CA LYS A 451 -24.96 -4.51 13.02
C LYS A 451 -25.30 -5.98 13.28
N LEU A 452 -24.74 -6.86 12.44
CA LEU A 452 -24.96 -8.31 12.52
C LEU A 452 -24.09 -8.95 13.63
N TYR A 453 -24.31 -8.49 14.85
CA TYR A 453 -23.54 -8.86 16.04
C TYR A 453 -24.19 -10.05 16.73
N ALA A 454 -23.48 -11.17 16.75
CA ALA A 454 -24.03 -12.42 17.28
C ALA A 454 -24.30 -12.35 18.80
N ILE A 455 -23.41 -11.70 19.56
CA ILE A 455 -23.56 -11.61 21.02
C ILE A 455 -24.54 -10.50 21.39
N THR A 456 -24.34 -9.27 20.93
CA THR A 456 -25.14 -8.13 21.37
C THR A 456 -26.56 -8.15 20.80
N TYR A 457 -26.77 -8.60 19.57
CA TYR A 457 -28.09 -8.54 18.91
C TYR A 457 -28.64 -9.91 18.49
N GLY A 458 -27.93 -11.01 18.78
CA GLY A 458 -28.37 -12.35 18.45
C GLY A 458 -28.41 -12.64 16.94
N ALA A 459 -27.54 -12.01 16.16
CA ALA A 459 -27.49 -12.22 14.71
C ALA A 459 -27.13 -13.67 14.37
N THR A 460 -27.77 -14.18 13.32
CA THR A 460 -27.61 -15.55 12.82
C THR A 460 -27.13 -15.53 11.36
N GLY A 461 -26.69 -16.68 10.83
CA GLY A 461 -26.33 -16.80 9.42
C GLY A 461 -27.48 -16.41 8.47
N THR A 462 -28.73 -16.68 8.85
CA THR A 462 -29.92 -16.23 8.08
C THR A 462 -30.00 -14.70 8.01
N ASN A 463 -29.67 -13.99 9.10
CA ASN A 463 -29.63 -12.53 9.07
C ASN A 463 -28.53 -12.01 8.14
N VAL A 464 -27.36 -12.67 8.12
CA VAL A 464 -26.24 -12.36 7.21
C VAL A 464 -26.69 -12.54 5.75
N ILE A 465 -27.22 -13.70 5.39
CA ILE A 465 -27.73 -13.99 4.05
C ILE A 465 -28.80 -12.96 3.62
N ASN A 466 -29.77 -12.67 4.47
CA ASN A 466 -30.80 -11.66 4.21
C ASN A 466 -30.24 -10.25 4.00
N SER A 467 -29.21 -9.88 4.76
CA SER A 467 -28.53 -8.61 4.60
C SER A 467 -27.85 -8.52 3.25
N ILE A 468 -27.05 -9.51 2.86
CA ILE A 468 -26.31 -9.52 1.59
C ILE A 468 -27.29 -9.55 0.41
N ASN A 469 -28.35 -10.35 0.47
CA ASN A 469 -29.42 -10.42 -0.55
C ASN A 469 -30.21 -9.11 -0.69
N ASN A 470 -30.18 -8.25 0.32
CA ASN A 470 -30.74 -6.89 0.23
C ASN A 470 -29.76 -5.88 -0.37
N ASN A 471 -28.70 -6.36 -1.01
CA ASN A 471 -27.61 -5.64 -1.66
C ASN A 471 -26.77 -4.77 -0.71
N ARG A 472 -25.47 -4.92 -0.77
CA ARG A 472 -24.49 -4.16 0.03
C ARG A 472 -23.32 -3.71 -0.86
N ALA A 473 -22.83 -2.51 -0.64
CA ALA A 473 -21.57 -2.06 -1.23
C ALA A 473 -20.36 -2.72 -0.55
N MET A 474 -20.49 -2.94 0.76
CA MET A 474 -19.41 -3.49 1.58
C MET A 474 -19.98 -4.55 2.54
N VAL A 475 -19.24 -5.66 2.73
CA VAL A 475 -19.51 -6.72 3.68
C VAL A 475 -18.24 -6.98 4.48
N VAL A 476 -18.29 -6.76 5.78
CA VAL A 476 -17.13 -6.83 6.69
C VAL A 476 -17.41 -7.83 7.78
N TYR A 477 -16.53 -8.78 7.95
CA TYR A 477 -16.62 -9.82 8.98
C TYR A 477 -15.38 -9.81 9.87
N SER A 478 -15.58 -9.83 11.18
CA SER A 478 -14.51 -10.04 12.16
C SER A 478 -14.91 -11.16 13.13
N GLY A 479 -14.16 -12.28 13.05
CA GLY A 479 -14.44 -13.47 13.84
C GLY A 479 -13.67 -14.70 13.41
N HIS A 480 -14.16 -15.88 13.88
CA HIS A 480 -13.56 -17.15 13.51
C HIS A 480 -13.85 -17.54 12.06
N GLY A 481 -12.87 -18.13 11.38
CA GLY A 481 -12.98 -18.62 10.03
C GLY A 481 -12.51 -20.05 9.84
N SER A 482 -12.77 -20.56 8.67
CA SER A 482 -12.24 -21.80 8.12
C SER A 482 -12.01 -21.61 6.63
N PRO A 483 -11.31 -22.54 5.94
CA PRO A 483 -11.17 -22.44 4.48
C PRO A 483 -12.50 -22.44 3.72
N TYR A 484 -13.61 -22.76 4.37
CA TYR A 484 -14.92 -22.97 3.74
C TYR A 484 -16.00 -21.99 4.21
N GLY A 485 -15.66 -21.03 5.07
CA GLY A 485 -16.63 -20.03 5.51
C GLY A 485 -16.36 -19.42 6.89
N TRP A 486 -17.23 -18.48 7.27
CA TRP A 486 -17.26 -17.84 8.58
C TRP A 486 -17.96 -18.74 9.61
N ALA A 487 -17.47 -18.73 10.85
CA ALA A 487 -17.96 -19.64 11.87
C ALA A 487 -19.16 -19.14 12.69
N GLY A 488 -19.23 -17.84 12.94
CA GLY A 488 -20.36 -17.30 13.70
C GLY A 488 -20.43 -15.77 13.71
N PRO A 489 -21.50 -15.16 13.17
CA PRO A 489 -22.61 -15.77 12.45
C PRO A 489 -22.14 -16.50 11.17
N SER A 490 -22.65 -17.72 10.96
CA SER A 490 -22.13 -18.59 9.89
C SER A 490 -22.53 -18.13 8.49
N LEU A 491 -21.57 -18.22 7.58
CA LEU A 491 -21.78 -18.12 6.13
C LEU A 491 -20.80 -19.09 5.42
N SER A 492 -21.34 -20.05 4.69
CA SER A 492 -20.54 -21.07 3.99
C SER A 492 -20.39 -20.76 2.51
N GLN A 493 -19.48 -21.46 1.82
CA GLN A 493 -19.39 -21.46 0.36
C GLN A 493 -20.73 -21.77 -0.32
N SER A 494 -21.50 -22.72 0.22
CA SER A 494 -22.84 -23.03 -0.30
C SER A 494 -23.79 -21.85 -0.16
N ASP A 495 -23.71 -21.09 0.93
CA ASP A 495 -24.55 -19.91 1.12
C ASP A 495 -24.18 -18.82 0.11
N VAL A 496 -22.88 -18.59 -0.13
CA VAL A 496 -22.39 -17.61 -1.13
C VAL A 496 -22.92 -17.97 -2.53
N ARG A 497 -22.86 -19.26 -2.92
CA ARG A 497 -23.40 -19.73 -4.22
C ARG A 497 -24.91 -19.54 -4.36
N ASN A 498 -25.63 -19.45 -3.27
CA ASN A 498 -27.10 -19.28 -3.25
C ASN A 498 -27.53 -17.84 -2.95
N LEU A 499 -26.60 -16.87 -2.92
CA LEU A 499 -26.96 -15.46 -2.79
C LEU A 499 -27.81 -15.01 -4.00
N THR A 500 -28.73 -14.10 -3.75
CA THR A 500 -29.64 -13.57 -4.77
C THR A 500 -29.55 -12.05 -4.93
N GLY A 501 -28.64 -11.40 -4.20
CA GLY A 501 -28.36 -9.98 -4.36
C GLY A 501 -27.74 -9.70 -5.73
N VAL A 502 -28.02 -8.52 -6.29
CA VAL A 502 -27.46 -8.10 -7.58
C VAL A 502 -26.24 -7.19 -7.42
N ALA A 503 -26.02 -6.64 -6.23
CA ALA A 503 -24.80 -5.90 -5.94
C ALA A 503 -23.64 -6.88 -5.70
N VAL A 504 -22.48 -6.53 -6.22
CA VAL A 504 -21.23 -7.29 -6.03
C VAL A 504 -20.32 -6.47 -5.08
N PRO A 505 -20.35 -6.77 -3.77
CA PRO A 505 -19.67 -5.96 -2.77
C PRO A 505 -18.15 -6.10 -2.81
N TYR A 506 -17.47 -5.12 -2.19
CA TYR A 506 -16.16 -5.36 -1.58
C TYR A 506 -16.36 -6.15 -0.28
N VAL A 507 -15.56 -7.19 -0.08
CA VAL A 507 -15.60 -8.02 1.12
C VAL A 507 -14.30 -7.90 1.90
N ALA A 508 -14.38 -7.68 3.20
CA ALA A 508 -13.24 -7.79 4.11
C ALA A 508 -13.51 -8.92 5.10
N SER A 509 -12.65 -9.94 5.07
CA SER A 509 -12.76 -11.14 5.91
C SER A 509 -11.60 -11.17 6.91
N HIS A 510 -11.81 -10.56 8.05
CA HIS A 510 -10.87 -10.60 9.18
C HIS A 510 -11.06 -11.88 9.98
N ALA A 511 -10.65 -12.99 9.36
CA ALA A 511 -10.89 -14.35 9.86
C ALA A 511 -9.87 -15.33 9.31
N CYS A 512 -9.43 -16.26 10.17
CA CYS A 512 -8.42 -17.26 9.83
C CYS A 512 -8.74 -18.04 8.56
N VAL A 513 -7.73 -18.28 7.75
CA VAL A 513 -7.68 -19.26 6.63
C VAL A 513 -8.80 -19.14 5.60
N THR A 514 -9.53 -18.02 5.57
CA THR A 514 -10.61 -17.85 4.58
C THR A 514 -10.11 -17.66 3.17
N GLY A 515 -8.80 -17.36 2.99
CA GLY A 515 -8.06 -17.29 1.73
C GLY A 515 -6.96 -18.35 1.63
N ASP A 516 -7.14 -19.56 2.22
CA ASP A 516 -6.12 -20.61 2.23
C ASP A 516 -5.84 -21.16 0.82
N PHE A 517 -4.63 -20.93 0.31
CA PHE A 517 -4.19 -21.46 -1.00
C PHE A 517 -4.02 -22.97 -1.06
N LEU A 518 -3.91 -23.64 0.09
CA LEU A 518 -3.63 -25.09 0.13
C LEU A 518 -4.89 -25.94 -0.11
N VAL A 519 -6.08 -25.36 -0.02
CA VAL A 519 -7.33 -26.06 -0.33
C VAL A 519 -7.68 -25.92 -1.82
N ASN A 520 -8.51 -26.80 -2.32
CA ASN A 520 -8.90 -26.74 -3.74
C ASN A 520 -9.70 -25.49 -4.09
N GLU A 521 -10.51 -25.01 -3.20
CA GLU A 521 -11.29 -23.78 -3.35
C GLU A 521 -11.51 -23.23 -1.96
N SER A 522 -10.92 -22.07 -1.68
CA SER A 522 -11.12 -21.36 -0.44
C SER A 522 -12.45 -20.59 -0.43
N PHE A 523 -12.83 -20.11 0.74
CA PHE A 523 -14.00 -19.26 0.86
C PHE A 523 -13.83 -17.95 0.06
N ALA A 524 -12.63 -17.39 0.03
CA ALA A 524 -12.32 -16.23 -0.79
C ALA A 524 -12.45 -16.52 -2.28
N ASP A 525 -11.96 -17.69 -2.75
CA ASP A 525 -12.13 -18.10 -4.15
C ASP A 525 -13.59 -18.14 -4.54
N THR A 526 -14.45 -18.76 -3.70
CA THR A 526 -15.90 -18.86 -3.96
C THR A 526 -16.54 -17.49 -4.18
N TRP A 527 -16.20 -16.50 -3.36
CA TRP A 527 -16.72 -15.13 -3.52
C TRP A 527 -16.38 -14.54 -4.89
N ILE A 528 -15.23 -14.87 -5.43
CA ILE A 528 -14.72 -14.26 -6.68
C ILE A 528 -15.20 -14.98 -7.93
N ILE A 529 -15.19 -16.33 -7.92
CA ILE A 529 -15.44 -17.11 -9.14
C ILE A 529 -16.91 -17.31 -9.49
N GLU A 530 -17.83 -17.03 -8.57
CA GLU A 530 -19.26 -17.18 -8.84
C GLU A 530 -19.77 -16.16 -9.90
N PRO A 531 -20.69 -16.60 -10.80
CA PRO A 531 -20.99 -15.84 -12.03
C PRO A 531 -21.80 -14.54 -11.81
N GLU A 532 -22.83 -14.60 -11.00
CA GLU A 532 -23.78 -13.47 -10.86
C GLU A 532 -23.77 -12.89 -9.44
N ASN A 533 -23.32 -13.68 -8.48
CA ASN A 533 -23.29 -13.38 -7.06
C ASN A 533 -21.83 -13.29 -6.57
N GLY A 534 -21.65 -13.12 -5.28
CA GLY A 534 -20.32 -13.05 -4.69
C GLY A 534 -19.77 -11.64 -4.68
N ALA A 535 -18.47 -11.52 -4.90
CA ALA A 535 -17.74 -10.24 -4.78
C ALA A 535 -16.88 -9.96 -6.03
N LEU A 536 -16.37 -8.74 -6.12
CA LEU A 536 -15.34 -8.35 -7.09
C LEU A 536 -13.95 -8.41 -6.50
N SER A 537 -13.85 -8.22 -5.20
CA SER A 537 -12.61 -8.30 -4.44
C SER A 537 -12.92 -8.68 -3.01
N ILE A 538 -12.08 -9.54 -2.45
CA ILE A 538 -12.09 -9.90 -1.04
C ILE A 538 -10.68 -9.83 -0.47
N ALA A 539 -10.51 -9.07 0.62
CA ALA A 539 -9.35 -9.15 1.48
C ALA A 539 -9.53 -10.31 2.45
N ALA A 540 -8.62 -11.29 2.45
CA ALA A 540 -8.73 -12.50 3.25
C ALA A 540 -7.37 -13.04 3.67
N ALA A 541 -7.33 -13.67 4.85
CA ALA A 541 -6.14 -14.29 5.41
C ALA A 541 -5.92 -15.71 4.87
N SER A 542 -4.69 -16.03 4.45
CA SER A 542 -4.29 -17.37 4.01
C SER A 542 -3.82 -18.25 5.16
N ASN A 543 -3.74 -17.70 6.38
CA ASN A 543 -3.38 -18.40 7.62
C ASN A 543 -4.23 -17.92 8.80
N ASN A 544 -3.81 -18.21 10.03
CA ASN A 544 -4.53 -17.84 11.25
C ASN A 544 -4.33 -16.36 11.57
N SER A 545 -5.40 -15.60 11.68
CA SER A 545 -5.37 -14.19 12.05
C SER A 545 -5.54 -13.99 13.57
N TYR A 546 -5.32 -12.75 14.03
CA TYR A 546 -5.29 -12.39 15.44
C TYR A 546 -6.24 -11.23 15.74
N TRP A 547 -6.69 -11.13 16.99
CA TRP A 547 -7.75 -10.17 17.35
C TRP A 547 -7.31 -8.72 17.27
N THR A 548 -6.13 -8.41 17.83
CA THR A 548 -5.62 -7.03 17.90
C THR A 548 -5.17 -6.52 16.54
N GLU A 549 -4.43 -7.35 15.84
CA GLU A 549 -3.86 -7.01 14.53
C GLU A 549 -4.97 -6.81 13.48
N ASP A 550 -5.99 -7.65 13.51
CA ASP A 550 -7.17 -7.50 12.63
C ASP A 550 -7.98 -6.24 12.96
N ASP A 551 -8.07 -5.85 14.26
CA ASP A 551 -8.71 -4.59 14.64
C ASP A 551 -7.95 -3.38 14.09
N ILE A 552 -6.62 -3.39 14.15
CA ILE A 552 -5.78 -2.34 13.56
C ILE A 552 -5.96 -2.30 12.04
N LEU A 553 -5.83 -3.46 11.39
CA LEU A 553 -5.96 -3.61 9.94
C LEU A 553 -7.31 -3.07 9.45
N GLU A 554 -8.41 -3.50 10.05
CA GLU A 554 -9.75 -3.09 9.65
C GLU A 554 -9.99 -1.59 9.83
N ARG A 555 -9.61 -1.01 10.97
CA ARG A 555 -9.77 0.43 11.20
C ARG A 555 -9.05 1.24 10.13
N VAL A 556 -7.80 0.93 9.87
CA VAL A 556 -6.98 1.69 8.92
C VAL A 556 -7.43 1.47 7.47
N ILE A 557 -7.94 0.29 7.11
CA ILE A 557 -8.62 0.08 5.82
C ILE A 557 -9.77 1.10 5.63
N PHE A 558 -10.57 1.33 6.66
CA PHE A 558 -11.70 2.26 6.57
C PHE A 558 -11.29 3.72 6.76
N ASP A 559 -10.24 4.01 7.53
CA ASP A 559 -9.63 5.34 7.59
C ASP A 559 -9.12 5.73 6.20
N THR A 560 -8.41 4.83 5.52
CA THR A 560 -7.92 5.03 4.15
C THR A 560 -9.08 5.23 3.15
N LEU A 561 -10.19 4.50 3.31
CA LEU A 561 -11.33 4.58 2.39
C LEU A 561 -12.12 5.88 2.56
N PHE A 562 -12.25 6.40 3.78
CA PHE A 562 -13.20 7.48 4.09
C PHE A 562 -12.57 8.79 4.50
N ASP A 563 -11.33 8.77 4.99
CA ASP A 563 -10.60 9.95 5.42
C ASP A 563 -9.48 10.23 4.43
N ASP A 564 -9.83 10.88 3.33
CA ASP A 564 -8.86 11.36 2.35
C ASP A 564 -8.42 12.78 2.71
N PRO A 565 -7.32 12.94 3.48
CA PRO A 565 -6.83 14.26 3.89
C PRO A 565 -6.34 15.11 2.71
N ALA A 566 -6.09 14.50 1.57
CA ALA A 566 -5.63 15.20 0.37
C ALA A 566 -6.78 15.50 -0.60
N GLY A 567 -7.98 14.87 -0.45
CA GLY A 567 -9.16 15.08 -1.29
C GLY A 567 -8.98 14.63 -2.74
N ILE A 568 -8.07 13.69 -3.00
CA ILE A 568 -7.53 13.50 -4.35
C ILE A 568 -8.07 12.27 -5.04
N VAL A 569 -8.24 11.14 -4.38
CA VAL A 569 -8.63 9.89 -5.09
C VAL A 569 -9.28 8.87 -4.15
N VAL A 570 -10.36 8.20 -4.60
CA VAL A 570 -10.85 6.99 -3.95
C VAL A 570 -9.76 5.91 -4.05
N PRO A 571 -9.26 5.35 -2.94
CA PRO A 571 -8.20 4.35 -2.94
C PRO A 571 -8.68 3.04 -3.57
N THR A 572 -7.75 2.29 -4.14
CA THR A 572 -8.01 0.92 -4.56
C THR A 572 -8.04 -0.03 -3.34
N VAL A 573 -8.65 -1.19 -3.50
CA VAL A 573 -8.71 -2.20 -2.43
C VAL A 573 -7.32 -2.70 -2.02
N SER A 574 -6.34 -2.69 -2.93
CA SER A 574 -4.97 -3.08 -2.61
C SER A 574 -4.22 -1.97 -1.86
N GLU A 575 -4.47 -0.70 -2.15
CA GLU A 575 -3.95 0.44 -1.37
C GLU A 575 -4.52 0.42 0.05
N MET A 576 -5.83 0.18 0.19
CA MET A 576 -6.49 0.03 1.51
C MET A 576 -5.84 -1.08 2.34
N LYS A 577 -5.63 -2.27 1.75
CA LYS A 577 -4.95 -3.39 2.40
C LYS A 577 -3.51 -3.03 2.77
N HIS A 578 -2.76 -2.44 1.85
CA HIS A 578 -1.36 -2.05 2.07
C HIS A 578 -1.23 -1.08 3.24
N THR A 579 -2.02 0.00 3.26
CA THR A 579 -2.02 1.00 4.34
C THR A 579 -2.36 0.36 5.69
N GLY A 580 -3.32 -0.55 5.71
CA GLY A 580 -3.69 -1.31 6.91
C GLY A 580 -2.56 -2.20 7.42
N LEU A 581 -1.83 -2.89 6.53
CA LEU A 581 -0.69 -3.73 6.90
C LEU A 581 0.51 -2.91 7.39
N VAL A 582 0.78 -1.75 6.78
CA VAL A 582 1.78 -0.79 7.29
C VAL A 582 1.44 -0.34 8.71
N ALA A 583 0.16 -0.21 9.05
CA ALA A 583 -0.25 0.14 10.42
C ALA A 583 -0.07 -1.02 11.42
N VAL A 584 -0.31 -2.26 10.99
CA VAL A 584 0.00 -3.45 11.80
C VAL A 584 1.49 -3.53 12.08
N ASP A 585 2.33 -3.32 11.08
CA ASP A 585 3.78 -3.26 11.18
C ASP A 585 4.23 -2.23 12.24
N ALA A 586 3.73 -0.99 12.14
CA ALA A 586 3.99 0.07 13.10
C ALA A 586 3.41 -0.17 14.52
N SER A 587 2.66 -1.23 14.74
CA SER A 587 2.06 -1.53 16.05
C SER A 587 2.93 -2.41 16.96
N ASN A 588 4.10 -2.84 16.48
CA ASN A 588 5.05 -3.68 17.22
C ASN A 588 4.42 -4.94 17.84
N THR A 589 3.57 -5.61 17.12
CA THR A 589 2.86 -6.80 17.61
C THR A 589 3.71 -8.06 17.60
N SER A 590 4.86 -8.07 16.99
CA SER A 590 5.70 -9.22 16.61
C SER A 590 5.09 -10.13 15.53
N LEU A 591 4.07 -9.66 14.84
CA LEU A 591 3.39 -10.36 13.75
C LEU A 591 3.41 -9.56 12.43
N ASP A 592 4.23 -8.54 12.35
CA ASP A 592 4.44 -7.65 11.21
C ASP A 592 4.66 -8.43 9.90
N GLN A 593 5.76 -9.12 9.75
CA GLN A 593 6.04 -9.96 8.57
C GLN A 593 4.96 -11.02 8.34
N TYR A 594 4.43 -11.62 9.40
CA TYR A 594 3.41 -12.65 9.31
C TYR A 594 2.11 -12.10 8.69
N TYR A 595 1.69 -10.87 9.07
CA TYR A 595 0.51 -10.21 8.51
C TYR A 595 0.68 -9.82 7.04
N TRP A 596 1.86 -9.39 6.64
CA TRP A 596 2.19 -9.20 5.23
C TRP A 596 2.13 -10.51 4.43
N GLU A 597 2.54 -11.63 5.02
CA GLU A 597 2.48 -12.96 4.40
C GLU A 597 1.05 -13.49 4.28
N GLU A 598 0.15 -13.20 5.23
CA GLU A 598 -1.16 -13.86 5.27
C GLU A 598 -2.28 -13.12 4.55
N TYR A 599 -2.27 -11.78 4.50
CA TYR A 599 -3.38 -11.02 3.90
C TYR A 599 -3.20 -10.77 2.40
N HIS A 600 -4.20 -11.23 1.63
CA HIS A 600 -4.22 -11.13 0.17
C HIS A 600 -5.49 -10.46 -0.34
N ILE A 601 -5.39 -9.85 -1.53
CA ILE A 601 -6.54 -9.45 -2.35
C ILE A 601 -6.82 -10.57 -3.34
N PHE A 602 -7.91 -11.29 -3.12
CA PHE A 602 -8.52 -12.16 -4.13
C PHE A 602 -9.48 -11.30 -4.94
N GLY A 603 -9.18 -11.10 -6.22
CA GLY A 603 -9.90 -10.16 -7.07
C GLY A 603 -8.99 -9.14 -7.76
N ASP A 604 -9.60 -8.10 -8.29
CA ASP A 604 -8.92 -7.00 -8.97
C ASP A 604 -8.23 -6.08 -7.95
N PRO A 605 -6.89 -5.94 -7.96
CA PRO A 605 -6.19 -5.07 -7.02
C PRO A 605 -6.49 -3.58 -7.23
N THR A 606 -6.90 -3.20 -8.44
CA THR A 606 -7.19 -1.80 -8.81
C THR A 606 -8.66 -1.43 -8.61
N LEU A 607 -9.48 -2.32 -8.02
CA LEU A 607 -10.88 -2.04 -7.77
C LEU A 607 -11.04 -0.86 -6.81
N LYS A 608 -11.87 0.11 -7.18
CA LYS A 608 -12.30 1.22 -6.33
C LYS A 608 -13.73 1.00 -5.88
N VAL A 609 -13.98 1.09 -4.56
CA VAL A 609 -15.32 0.91 -4.01
C VAL A 609 -16.20 2.09 -4.41
N VAL A 610 -17.37 1.83 -5.01
CA VAL A 610 -18.31 2.90 -5.36
C VAL A 610 -18.99 3.40 -4.10
N LEU A 611 -18.68 4.62 -3.70
CA LEU A 611 -19.16 5.26 -2.46
C LEU A 611 -20.19 6.36 -2.72
N GLU A 612 -20.13 6.99 -3.90
CA GLU A 612 -20.90 8.17 -4.29
C GLU A 612 -21.22 8.15 -5.79
N PRO A 613 -22.14 9.00 -6.27
CA PRO A 613 -22.39 9.14 -7.70
C PRO A 613 -21.09 9.46 -8.46
N ARG A 614 -20.82 8.67 -9.48
CA ARG A 614 -19.65 8.85 -10.34
C ARG A 614 -19.86 10.03 -11.28
N THR A 615 -18.87 10.90 -11.39
CA THR A 615 -18.88 12.00 -12.37
C THR A 615 -18.42 11.44 -13.73
N PRO A 616 -19.17 11.72 -14.84
CA PRO A 616 -18.68 11.40 -16.17
C PRO A 616 -17.35 12.10 -16.47
N ASP A 617 -16.38 11.35 -17.01
CA ASP A 617 -15.03 11.83 -17.31
C ASP A 617 -14.41 10.98 -18.44
N PHE A 618 -13.27 11.41 -18.97
CA PHE A 618 -12.49 10.61 -19.89
C PHE A 618 -11.10 10.31 -19.33
N THR A 619 -10.41 9.34 -19.92
CA THR A 619 -9.01 9.02 -19.57
C THR A 619 -8.12 9.03 -20.80
N LEU A 620 -6.81 9.16 -20.59
CA LEU A 620 -5.78 8.95 -21.61
C LEU A 620 -4.81 7.89 -21.13
N ALA A 621 -4.49 6.93 -22.01
CA ALA A 621 -3.44 5.95 -21.78
C ALA A 621 -2.61 5.75 -23.06
N LEU A 622 -1.31 5.50 -22.90
CA LEU A 622 -0.38 5.29 -24.01
C LEU A 622 0.05 3.83 -24.09
N ASN A 623 0.15 3.32 -25.30
CA ASN A 623 0.67 1.96 -25.52
C ASN A 623 1.60 1.90 -26.74
N PRO A 624 2.94 1.74 -26.53
CA PRO A 624 3.63 1.75 -25.22
C PRO A 624 3.76 3.14 -24.61
N SER A 625 4.07 3.25 -23.32
CA SER A 625 4.34 4.52 -22.63
C SER A 625 5.79 5.00 -22.79
N ALA A 626 6.68 4.16 -23.37
CA ALA A 626 8.03 4.54 -23.76
C ALA A 626 8.30 4.12 -25.21
N LEU A 627 9.06 4.93 -25.93
CA LEU A 627 9.35 4.74 -27.34
C LEU A 627 10.82 4.94 -27.62
N ASP A 628 11.49 3.87 -28.10
CA ASP A 628 12.85 3.95 -28.65
C ASP A 628 12.80 4.30 -30.13
N ILE A 629 13.41 5.39 -30.55
CA ILE A 629 13.37 5.88 -31.95
C ILE A 629 14.69 6.46 -32.39
N CYS A 630 15.11 6.16 -33.63
CA CYS A 630 16.25 6.88 -34.25
C CYS A 630 15.81 8.26 -34.71
N SER A 631 16.72 9.24 -34.65
CA SER A 631 16.45 10.64 -35.02
C SER A 631 15.96 10.85 -36.46
N THR A 632 16.11 9.85 -37.34
CA THR A 632 15.66 9.87 -38.75
C THR A 632 14.46 8.99 -39.02
N ASP A 633 13.99 8.25 -38.04
CA ASP A 633 12.95 7.24 -38.22
C ASP A 633 11.54 7.81 -37.97
N SER A 634 10.52 7.00 -38.30
CA SER A 634 9.14 7.28 -38.00
C SER A 634 8.58 6.11 -37.21
N LYS A 635 8.01 6.39 -36.01
CA LYS A 635 7.35 5.41 -35.18
C LYS A 635 6.04 5.96 -34.59
N SER A 636 5.12 5.06 -34.29
CA SER A 636 3.80 5.44 -33.73
C SER A 636 3.60 4.78 -32.36
N VAL A 637 2.88 5.48 -31.50
CA VAL A 637 2.36 5.01 -30.19
C VAL A 637 0.84 5.09 -30.20
N GLY A 638 0.17 4.07 -29.65
CA GLY A 638 -1.28 4.08 -29.45
C GLY A 638 -1.69 5.05 -28.35
N VAL A 639 -2.72 5.85 -28.59
CA VAL A 639 -3.33 6.75 -27.61
C VAL A 639 -4.75 6.26 -27.38
N ASN A 640 -5.02 5.65 -26.23
CA ASN A 640 -6.35 5.20 -25.83
C ASN A 640 -7.07 6.33 -25.09
N ILE A 641 -8.26 6.67 -25.52
CA ILE A 641 -9.14 7.67 -24.93
C ILE A 641 -10.30 6.89 -24.30
N GLY A 642 -10.24 6.68 -22.99
CA GLY A 642 -11.25 5.92 -22.27
C GLY A 642 -12.47 6.76 -21.91
N SER A 643 -13.63 6.09 -21.73
CA SER A 643 -14.85 6.69 -21.22
C SER A 643 -15.08 6.22 -19.78
N LEU A 644 -15.10 7.13 -18.83
CA LEU A 644 -15.52 6.87 -17.46
C LEU A 644 -16.95 7.35 -17.26
N ASN A 645 -17.76 6.48 -16.64
CA ASN A 645 -19.13 6.81 -16.25
C ASN A 645 -19.98 7.30 -17.42
N GLN A 646 -19.85 6.62 -18.58
CA GLN A 646 -20.60 6.90 -19.81
C GLN A 646 -20.30 8.30 -20.43
N TYR A 647 -19.07 8.78 -20.23
CA TYR A 647 -18.65 10.02 -20.87
C TYR A 647 -18.59 9.88 -22.39
N ASP A 648 -19.29 10.74 -23.14
CA ASP A 648 -19.43 10.68 -24.59
C ASP A 648 -19.22 12.05 -25.30
N GLU A 649 -18.74 13.04 -24.54
CA GLU A 649 -18.39 14.34 -25.11
C GLU A 649 -17.06 14.27 -25.89
N LEU A 650 -16.92 15.14 -26.88
CA LEU A 650 -15.78 15.17 -27.78
C LEU A 650 -14.48 15.58 -27.07
N VAL A 651 -13.45 14.78 -27.20
CA VAL A 651 -12.08 15.03 -26.69
C VAL A 651 -11.16 15.46 -27.83
N SER A 652 -10.48 16.57 -27.67
CA SER A 652 -9.41 17.04 -28.56
C SER A 652 -8.05 16.68 -27.97
N LEU A 653 -7.15 16.13 -28.80
CA LEU A 653 -5.78 15.80 -28.40
C LEU A 653 -4.79 16.83 -28.94
N GLU A 654 -3.83 17.20 -28.11
CA GLU A 654 -2.65 17.97 -28.46
C GLU A 654 -1.41 17.29 -27.88
N ALA A 655 -0.26 17.41 -28.56
CA ALA A 655 1.02 16.94 -28.04
C ALA A 655 1.98 18.13 -27.86
N SER A 656 2.77 18.12 -26.81
CA SER A 656 3.83 19.10 -26.60
C SER A 656 4.85 19.03 -27.76
N GLN A 657 5.60 20.10 -27.98
CA GLN A 657 6.64 20.08 -29.01
C GLN A 657 7.82 19.22 -28.57
N LEU A 658 8.32 18.38 -29.48
CA LEU A 658 9.53 17.61 -29.30
C LEU A 658 10.54 18.00 -30.41
N SER A 659 11.71 18.49 -29.99
CA SER A 659 12.73 18.97 -30.93
C SER A 659 13.20 17.86 -31.89
N GLY A 660 13.23 18.13 -33.18
CA GLY A 660 13.66 17.17 -34.19
C GLY A 660 12.62 16.16 -34.63
N TYR A 661 11.36 16.27 -34.15
CA TYR A 661 10.26 15.39 -34.55
C TYR A 661 9.02 16.18 -34.99
N ALA A 662 8.45 15.76 -36.12
CA ALA A 662 7.10 16.14 -36.51
C ALA A 662 6.09 15.17 -35.87
N LEU A 663 5.00 15.70 -35.32
CA LEU A 663 3.99 14.95 -34.57
C LEU A 663 2.67 14.98 -35.33
N ALA A 664 1.98 13.84 -35.46
CA ALA A 664 0.70 13.74 -36.11
C ALA A 664 -0.19 12.67 -35.43
N PHE A 665 -1.47 13.01 -35.17
CA PHE A 665 -2.49 12.07 -34.74
C PHE A 665 -3.24 11.50 -35.93
N GLU A 666 -3.49 10.19 -35.92
CA GLU A 666 -4.28 9.47 -36.92
C GLU A 666 -5.24 8.48 -36.23
N PRO A 667 -6.54 8.50 -36.49
CA PRO A 667 -7.25 9.53 -37.31
C PRO A 667 -7.17 10.92 -36.66
N ILE A 668 -7.39 11.97 -37.44
CA ILE A 668 -7.46 13.34 -36.91
C ILE A 668 -8.74 13.50 -36.07
N GLY A 669 -8.60 13.97 -34.82
CA GLY A 669 -9.72 14.22 -33.90
C GLY A 669 -10.63 15.41 -34.28
N PRO A 670 -11.62 15.77 -33.46
CA PRO A 670 -11.82 15.29 -32.07
C PRO A 670 -12.44 13.88 -31.99
N TYR A 671 -12.32 13.23 -30.83
CA TYR A 671 -12.70 11.84 -30.61
C TYR A 671 -13.85 11.72 -29.62
N THR A 672 -14.78 10.79 -29.87
CA THR A 672 -15.80 10.43 -28.87
C THR A 672 -15.33 9.22 -28.09
N PRO A 673 -15.09 9.31 -26.76
CA PRO A 673 -14.70 8.17 -25.94
C PRO A 673 -15.80 7.08 -25.88
N PRO A 674 -15.45 5.79 -25.84
CA PRO A 674 -14.08 5.26 -25.97
C PRO A 674 -13.58 5.33 -27.41
N ALA A 675 -12.32 5.73 -27.61
CA ALA A 675 -11.70 5.87 -28.93
C ALA A 675 -10.20 5.55 -28.86
N GLU A 676 -9.62 5.25 -30.02
CA GLU A 676 -8.21 5.05 -30.20
C GLU A 676 -7.65 5.98 -31.26
N ALA A 677 -6.46 6.52 -31.02
CA ALA A 677 -5.66 7.26 -31.97
C ALA A 677 -4.22 6.74 -31.98
N ALA A 678 -3.49 6.99 -33.05
CA ALA A 678 -2.06 6.78 -33.09
C ALA A 678 -1.35 8.13 -33.15
N LEU A 679 -0.39 8.37 -32.26
CA LEU A 679 0.54 9.48 -32.38
C LEU A 679 1.78 9.01 -33.09
N THR A 680 2.05 9.57 -34.28
CA THR A 680 3.24 9.27 -35.05
C THR A 680 4.29 10.37 -34.89
N LEU A 681 5.48 9.95 -34.46
CA LEU A 681 6.70 10.77 -34.41
C LEU A 681 7.52 10.52 -35.65
N THR A 682 7.83 11.57 -36.41
CA THR A 682 8.69 11.48 -37.63
C THR A 682 9.90 12.37 -37.42
N GLY A 683 11.08 11.77 -37.33
CA GLY A 683 12.33 12.45 -37.10
C GLY A 683 12.87 13.10 -38.37
N ASP A 684 13.42 14.31 -38.26
CA ASP A 684 14.07 15.06 -39.34
C ASP A 684 15.60 14.96 -39.32
N GLY A 685 16.15 14.16 -38.38
CA GLY A 685 17.58 13.95 -38.18
C GLY A 685 18.28 15.01 -37.31
N SER A 686 17.55 16.00 -36.80
CA SER A 686 18.11 17.05 -35.96
C SER A 686 17.96 16.77 -34.45
N ALA A 687 17.18 15.75 -34.07
CA ALA A 687 17.02 15.36 -32.66
C ALA A 687 18.36 14.86 -32.07
N GLU A 688 18.68 15.32 -30.86
CA GLU A 688 19.89 14.92 -30.15
C GLU A 688 19.68 13.57 -29.43
N PHE A 689 20.78 12.84 -29.23
CA PHE A 689 20.77 11.63 -28.42
C PHE A 689 20.34 11.94 -26.96
N GLY A 690 19.45 11.14 -26.41
CA GLY A 690 19.01 11.28 -25.03
C GLY A 690 17.55 10.87 -24.84
N SER A 691 17.10 11.03 -23.63
CA SER A 691 15.73 10.75 -23.21
C SER A 691 14.97 12.06 -23.00
N SER A 692 13.74 12.13 -23.49
CA SER A 692 12.87 13.31 -23.38
C SER A 692 11.43 12.88 -23.13
N THR A 693 10.68 13.69 -22.43
CA THR A 693 9.25 13.45 -22.19
C THR A 693 8.41 14.26 -23.19
N LEU A 694 7.48 13.58 -23.86
CA LEU A 694 6.47 14.18 -24.72
C LEU A 694 5.11 14.06 -24.06
N THR A 695 4.51 15.17 -23.64
CA THR A 695 3.20 15.20 -23.01
C THR A 695 2.08 15.31 -24.04
N ILE A 696 1.15 14.38 -24.00
CA ILE A 696 -0.11 14.41 -24.76
C ILE A 696 -1.20 14.95 -23.84
N THR A 697 -1.92 15.96 -24.27
CA THR A 697 -3.00 16.61 -23.54
C THR A 697 -4.32 16.37 -24.24
N GLY A 698 -5.30 15.81 -23.53
CA GLY A 698 -6.69 15.71 -23.96
C GLY A 698 -7.52 16.78 -23.27
N THR A 699 -8.41 17.44 -24.02
CA THR A 699 -9.32 18.45 -23.50
C THR A 699 -10.74 18.21 -23.98
N SER A 700 -11.73 18.34 -23.06
CA SER A 700 -13.14 18.26 -23.37
C SER A 700 -13.93 19.14 -22.39
N GLY A 701 -14.49 20.25 -22.88
CA GLY A 701 -15.13 21.26 -22.03
C GLY A 701 -14.18 21.83 -20.98
N SER A 702 -14.46 21.61 -19.70
CA SER A 702 -13.58 22.00 -18.57
C SER A 702 -12.61 20.89 -18.12
N LEU A 703 -12.75 19.68 -18.65
CA LEU A 703 -11.92 18.54 -18.31
C LEU A 703 -10.62 18.58 -19.11
N THR A 704 -9.52 18.28 -18.45
CA THR A 704 -8.20 18.19 -19.07
C THR A 704 -7.42 17.05 -18.43
N HIS A 705 -6.92 16.11 -19.24
CA HIS A 705 -6.05 15.02 -18.82
C HIS A 705 -4.81 14.99 -19.67
N THR A 706 -3.72 14.51 -19.10
CA THR A 706 -2.42 14.41 -19.79
C THR A 706 -1.91 12.99 -19.74
N ALA A 707 -1.09 12.60 -20.75
CA ALA A 707 -0.35 11.36 -20.76
C ALA A 707 1.07 11.62 -21.27
N ASP A 708 2.08 11.11 -20.56
CA ASP A 708 3.49 11.32 -20.87
C ASP A 708 4.08 10.10 -21.59
N LEU A 709 4.72 10.37 -22.72
CA LEU A 709 5.48 9.41 -23.50
C LEU A 709 6.97 9.65 -23.27
N GLN A 710 7.66 8.66 -22.74
CA GLN A 710 9.12 8.68 -22.68
C GLN A 710 9.70 8.39 -24.06
N VAL A 711 10.42 9.33 -24.66
CA VAL A 711 11.04 9.17 -25.97
C VAL A 711 12.55 9.06 -25.82
N ASN A 712 13.09 7.88 -26.09
CA ASN A 712 14.51 7.63 -26.12
C ASN A 712 15.03 7.80 -27.55
N THR A 713 15.73 8.88 -27.82
CA THR A 713 16.26 9.20 -29.12
C THR A 713 17.66 8.63 -29.30
N TYR A 714 17.86 7.90 -30.40
CA TYR A 714 19.16 7.38 -30.83
C TYR A 714 19.62 8.09 -32.09
N THR A 715 20.90 8.44 -32.14
CA THR A 715 21.50 9.13 -33.29
C THR A 715 22.57 8.24 -33.93
N THR A 716 22.83 8.43 -35.22
CA THR A 716 23.95 7.77 -35.86
C THR A 716 25.26 8.33 -35.31
N LEU A 717 26.10 7.47 -34.77
CA LEU A 717 27.41 7.89 -34.29
C LEU A 717 28.26 8.42 -35.41
N ALA A 718 28.80 9.64 -35.27
CA ALA A 718 29.58 10.32 -36.30
C ALA A 718 30.95 9.65 -36.58
N ALA A 719 31.48 8.88 -35.65
CA ALA A 719 32.74 8.15 -35.76
C ALA A 719 32.71 6.90 -34.90
N GLY A 720 33.46 5.88 -35.21
CA GLY A 720 33.72 4.74 -34.36
C GLY A 720 34.48 5.14 -33.09
N PRO A 721 34.45 4.29 -32.03
CA PRO A 721 35.19 4.55 -30.80
C PRO A 721 36.70 4.62 -31.08
N ALA A 722 37.40 5.50 -30.38
CA ALA A 722 38.87 5.54 -30.43
C ALA A 722 39.44 4.29 -29.72
N LEU A 723 40.30 3.58 -30.42
CA LEU A 723 41.01 2.46 -29.83
C LEU A 723 42.00 2.96 -28.78
N LEU A 724 42.03 2.29 -27.62
CA LEU A 724 42.95 2.56 -26.51
C LEU A 724 44.07 1.51 -26.47
N THR A 725 43.72 0.24 -26.71
CA THR A 725 44.67 -0.86 -26.73
C THR A 725 44.26 -1.86 -27.84
N PRO A 726 45.15 -2.27 -28.75
CA PRO A 726 46.41 -1.58 -29.03
C PRO A 726 46.18 -0.20 -29.64
N GLU A 727 47.13 0.72 -29.45
CA GLU A 727 47.05 2.05 -30.08
C GLU A 727 47.03 1.95 -31.61
N ASP A 728 46.38 2.90 -32.28
CA ASP A 728 46.34 2.96 -33.73
C ASP A 728 47.76 3.01 -34.34
N GLY A 729 48.04 2.08 -35.25
CA GLY A 729 49.35 1.95 -35.86
C GLY A 729 50.39 1.19 -35.01
N ALA A 730 50.01 0.58 -33.90
CA ALA A 730 50.93 -0.24 -33.10
C ALA A 730 51.54 -1.38 -33.92
N ASN A 731 52.85 -1.60 -33.78
CA ASN A 731 53.59 -2.68 -34.42
C ASN A 731 54.08 -3.67 -33.33
N ASP A 732 54.35 -4.91 -33.74
CA ASP A 732 54.83 -5.97 -32.86
C ASP A 732 53.86 -6.27 -31.67
N VAL A 733 52.56 -6.21 -31.94
CA VAL A 733 51.51 -6.53 -30.94
C VAL A 733 51.58 -8.01 -30.61
N PRO A 734 51.63 -8.40 -29.30
CA PRO A 734 51.70 -9.80 -28.88
C PRO A 734 50.41 -10.57 -29.28
N PRO A 735 50.50 -11.89 -29.51
CA PRO A 735 49.37 -12.69 -29.95
C PRO A 735 48.20 -12.75 -28.92
N ASN A 736 48.43 -12.40 -27.69
CA ASN A 736 47.43 -12.30 -26.61
C ASN A 736 47.22 -10.83 -26.27
N VAL A 737 46.68 -10.05 -27.21
CA VAL A 737 46.36 -8.64 -27.00
C VAL A 737 44.95 -8.48 -26.41
N GLU A 738 44.83 -7.61 -25.43
CA GLU A 738 43.54 -7.12 -24.96
C GLU A 738 43.13 -5.91 -25.81
N PHE A 739 41.90 -5.96 -26.35
CA PHE A 739 41.33 -4.85 -27.09
C PHE A 739 40.52 -3.98 -26.14
N SER A 740 40.79 -2.69 -26.13
CA SER A 740 39.97 -1.71 -25.41
C SER A 740 39.77 -0.44 -26.29
N TRP A 741 38.66 0.22 -26.05
CA TRP A 741 38.30 1.45 -26.72
C TRP A 741 37.59 2.42 -25.77
N GLN A 742 37.57 3.70 -26.17
CA GLN A 742 36.86 4.71 -25.46
C GLN A 742 35.34 4.50 -25.64
N ALA A 743 34.59 4.39 -24.55
CA ALA A 743 33.14 4.31 -24.65
C ALA A 743 32.56 5.56 -25.32
N LEU A 744 31.64 5.35 -26.27
CA LEU A 744 30.91 6.43 -26.93
C LEU A 744 29.59 6.65 -26.25
N PRO A 745 29.27 7.89 -25.87
CA PRO A 745 27.92 8.21 -25.36
C PRO A 745 26.85 7.79 -26.39
N GLY A 746 25.84 7.06 -25.96
CA GLY A 746 24.75 6.59 -26.81
C GLY A 746 25.02 5.29 -27.58
N ALA A 747 26.18 4.66 -27.44
CA ALA A 747 26.40 3.33 -28.00
C ALA A 747 25.72 2.28 -27.10
N ILE A 748 24.80 1.52 -27.67
CA ILE A 748 24.08 0.44 -26.99
C ILE A 748 24.76 -0.93 -27.14
N SER A 749 25.68 -1.05 -28.11
CA SER A 749 26.51 -2.23 -28.37
C SER A 749 27.74 -1.86 -29.15
N TYR A 750 28.76 -2.72 -29.13
CA TYR A 750 29.96 -2.60 -29.94
C TYR A 750 30.16 -3.89 -30.72
N ARG A 751 30.79 -3.76 -31.92
CA ARG A 751 31.22 -4.90 -32.72
C ARG A 751 32.72 -4.77 -32.95
N LEU A 752 33.47 -5.74 -32.48
CA LEU A 752 34.93 -5.83 -32.71
C LEU A 752 35.21 -6.75 -33.91
N GLN A 753 35.88 -6.23 -34.92
CA GLN A 753 36.40 -7.04 -36.03
C GLN A 753 37.91 -6.93 -36.09
N VAL A 754 38.58 -8.07 -36.30
CA VAL A 754 40.02 -8.14 -36.61
C VAL A 754 40.20 -8.83 -37.95
N ALA A 755 40.94 -8.23 -38.83
CA ALA A 755 41.19 -8.74 -40.18
C ALA A 755 42.68 -8.78 -40.49
N THR A 756 43.09 -9.59 -41.48
CA THR A 756 44.48 -9.69 -41.96
C THR A 756 44.80 -8.71 -43.05
N ASP A 757 43.86 -7.88 -43.48
CA ASP A 757 44.04 -6.87 -44.54
C ASP A 757 43.28 -5.57 -44.19
N LEU A 758 43.74 -4.44 -44.72
CA LEU A 758 43.20 -3.10 -44.46
C LEU A 758 41.76 -2.88 -44.98
N ASN A 759 41.29 -3.73 -45.88
CA ASN A 759 39.93 -3.63 -46.41
C ASN A 759 38.93 -4.50 -45.68
N PHE A 760 39.37 -5.19 -44.61
CA PHE A 760 38.53 -6.15 -43.85
C PHE A 760 37.92 -7.24 -44.75
N SER A 761 38.65 -7.64 -45.82
CA SER A 761 38.20 -8.70 -46.74
C SER A 761 38.39 -10.10 -46.15
N ASN A 762 39.32 -10.26 -45.20
CA ASN A 762 39.60 -11.50 -44.49
C ASN A 762 39.57 -11.26 -42.99
N ILE A 763 38.37 -11.34 -42.45
CA ILE A 763 38.09 -11.16 -41.01
C ILE A 763 38.43 -12.46 -40.28
N ILE A 764 39.24 -12.38 -39.20
CA ILE A 764 39.66 -13.51 -38.36
C ILE A 764 39.01 -13.51 -36.98
N LEU A 765 38.42 -12.37 -36.58
CA LEU A 765 37.60 -12.25 -35.37
C LEU A 765 36.46 -11.30 -35.69
N ASP A 766 35.25 -11.67 -35.29
CA ASP A 766 34.04 -10.87 -35.43
C ASP A 766 33.17 -11.12 -34.21
N GLU A 767 33.22 -10.23 -33.24
CA GLU A 767 32.51 -10.34 -31.95
C GLU A 767 31.63 -9.11 -31.75
N ALA A 768 30.37 -9.35 -31.35
CA ALA A 768 29.40 -8.32 -30.99
C ALA A 768 28.97 -8.49 -29.53
N GLY A 769 28.94 -7.40 -28.74
CA GLY A 769 28.59 -7.41 -27.34
C GLY A 769 27.84 -6.16 -26.89
#